data_d4bf8d445495d215ccaf5208a7f691fc
#
_entry.id   d4bf8d445495d215ccaf5208a7f691fc
#
_cell.length_a   1.000
_cell.length_b   1.000
_cell.length_c   1.000
_cell.angle_alpha   90.00
_cell.angle_beta   90.00
_cell.angle_gamma   90.00
#
_symmetry.space_group_name_H-M   'P 1'
#
loop_
_entity.id
_entity.type
_entity.pdbx_description
1 polymer ?
#
loop_
_entity_poly.entity_id
_entity_poly.type
_entity_poly.pdbx_seq_one_letter_code
_entity_poly.pdbx_strand_id
1 'polypeptide(L)'
;MGNNVSLLKYALLIVLFCTSCVKEKDLYEPSGKNPDDTEELDLSFKFSLRTDKQIGVMATSANEKVAEGILIGIYPQQPYEEDGTIVIKPLYVGYTDVDGCIYAIISVPVNVDKVYITSLTPGFPGVQEVDVQPGMTCVLSAVPFQVSTNASTRMAVARGGAELAIPVSQKLSNLYELYSPYADAEVGKDGIPLLNASPLVSKEELSPKFLNRVNSWYPEQKNVQDVDLNKSSDLVVTDELGAEVWATYVGDGGFYVNNRTVYNVLTYYSYKEGELNKREDIQGHRMTLLLPNTHQEKCPSGLKVQLLYWDGNKYDTIFPKGTRIGFAVARDGLNMTNIATGGVNSKSAYKFQNQTFPNANVNGFYYSTPTLNTTKKTNAVIRSMSDYNCCIMGFDIRPYGDAKADYDFNDVLIKLTASPVSAVKPEEDIPVIDEFAPSEAVYGTLAFEDQWPKMGDYDFNDFVMNYAYELEKGDDNSITAVKLTFTPIAKGAAPWTHIGVGIELPLSEDIIDRSKLEGAIIEEGNEWATFIVWNDVNVALGTTEGYVNTEGTATGISGTPAEITVRLKTPVSNLQTQKFNPFIFVNSRQKEIHLVDYKPTKHADVSLFKTENDRSDPESGVYYRMDNRYPWALDFPRKEASSPAWKYPKERINVIQAYPNYEKWVLDQSNLSWFDASVSGNVNKEFLY
;
A
#
# COMPACT_ATOMS: atom_id res chain seq x y z
N MET A 1 -18.44 26.08 -41.25
CA MET A 1 -19.53 25.09 -41.21
C MET A 1 -18.90 23.74 -41.55
N GLY A 2 -18.82 22.85 -40.64
CA GLY A 2 -18.26 21.51 -40.84
C GLY A 2 -17.40 21.07 -39.66
N ASN A 3 -17.86 20.13 -38.90
CA ASN A 3 -17.25 19.27 -37.90
C ASN A 3 -17.96 19.30 -36.53
N ASN A 4 -19.23 18.87 -36.53
CA ASN A 4 -19.92 18.53 -35.27
C ASN A 4 -20.88 17.32 -35.49
N VAL A 5 -20.44 16.28 -36.19
CA VAL A 5 -21.28 15.07 -36.44
C VAL A 5 -20.59 13.79 -35.96
N SER A 6 -19.36 13.84 -35.47
CA SER A 6 -18.61 12.63 -35.06
C SER A 6 -18.83 12.20 -33.61
N LEU A 7 -19.16 13.11 -32.69
CA LEU A 7 -19.33 12.77 -31.27
C LEU A 7 -20.68 12.17 -30.89
N LEU A 8 -21.70 12.32 -31.75
CA LEU A 8 -23.04 11.80 -31.46
C LEU A 8 -23.22 10.32 -31.84
N LYS A 9 -22.30 9.74 -32.62
CA LYS A 9 -22.39 8.32 -33.06
C LYS A 9 -21.82 7.33 -32.03
N TYR A 10 -20.92 7.77 -31.15
CA TYR A 10 -20.39 6.90 -30.09
C TYR A 10 -21.24 6.90 -28.82
N ALA A 11 -21.98 7.96 -28.56
CA ALA A 11 -22.92 8.01 -27.43
C ALA A 11 -24.17 7.14 -27.63
N LEU A 12 -24.53 6.80 -28.88
CA LEU A 12 -25.75 6.02 -29.19
C LEU A 12 -25.50 4.50 -29.20
N LEU A 13 -24.25 4.04 -29.24
CA LEU A 13 -23.92 2.60 -29.23
C LEU A 13 -23.76 2.01 -27.80
N ILE A 14 -23.61 2.85 -26.79
CA ILE A 14 -23.49 2.41 -25.38
C ILE A 14 -24.86 2.31 -24.68
N VAL A 15 -25.90 2.93 -25.20
CA VAL A 15 -27.26 2.94 -24.62
C VAL A 15 -28.11 1.71 -25.00
N LEU A 16 -27.65 0.86 -25.94
CA LEU A 16 -28.45 -0.25 -26.47
C LEU A 16 -28.18 -1.62 -25.82
N PHE A 17 -27.32 -1.68 -24.76
CA PHE A 17 -27.04 -2.95 -24.05
C PHE A 17 -27.50 -3.00 -22.58
N CYS A 18 -28.21 -2.00 -22.06
CA CYS A 18 -28.66 -1.94 -20.67
C CYS A 18 -30.19 -1.88 -20.50
N THR A 19 -30.97 -2.44 -21.42
CA THR A 19 -32.41 -2.64 -21.18
C THR A 19 -32.77 -4.11 -21.21
N SER A 20 -32.26 -4.89 -20.21
CA SER A 20 -33.02 -6.05 -19.75
C SER A 20 -33.91 -5.58 -18.63
N CYS A 21 -35.18 -5.33 -18.97
CA CYS A 21 -36.22 -5.12 -17.96
C CYS A 21 -36.31 -6.34 -17.08
N VAL A 22 -35.85 -6.20 -15.82
CA VAL A 22 -36.26 -7.10 -14.75
C VAL A 22 -37.73 -6.74 -14.48
N LYS A 23 -38.65 -7.63 -14.84
CA LYS A 23 -40.01 -7.56 -14.37
C LYS A 23 -39.99 -7.77 -12.85
N GLU A 24 -40.50 -6.81 -12.08
CA GLU A 24 -40.87 -7.04 -10.69
C GLU A 24 -41.79 -8.27 -10.65
N LYS A 25 -41.33 -9.32 -10.00
CA LYS A 25 -42.16 -10.47 -9.62
C LYS A 25 -42.71 -10.21 -8.21
N ASP A 26 -44.00 -10.40 -8.07
CA ASP A 26 -44.79 -10.23 -6.87
C ASP A 26 -44.17 -10.95 -5.66
N LEU A 27 -44.27 -10.28 -4.51
CA LEU A 27 -43.90 -10.77 -3.20
C LEU A 27 -44.59 -12.10 -2.91
N TYR A 28 -43.82 -13.12 -2.57
CA TYR A 28 -44.31 -14.44 -2.17
C TYR A 28 -44.98 -14.39 -0.81
N GLU A 29 -46.28 -14.75 -0.76
CA GLU A 29 -46.99 -15.07 0.50
C GLU A 29 -46.75 -16.54 0.85
N PRO A 30 -46.33 -16.90 2.07
CA PRO A 30 -46.15 -18.27 2.51
C PRO A 30 -47.49 -18.91 2.84
N SER A 31 -48.22 -19.33 1.86
CA SER A 31 -49.40 -20.21 2.04
C SER A 31 -49.03 -21.61 1.59
N GLY A 32 -49.23 -22.58 2.50
CA GLY A 32 -48.84 -23.97 2.35
C GLY A 32 -49.12 -24.55 0.97
N LYS A 33 -48.05 -24.90 0.27
CA LYS A 33 -48.09 -25.64 -0.97
C LYS A 33 -47.75 -27.11 -0.76
N ASN A 34 -48.36 -27.94 -1.57
CA ASN A 34 -48.22 -29.39 -1.62
C ASN A 34 -46.78 -29.80 -1.98
N PRO A 35 -46.28 -30.98 -1.49
CA PRO A 35 -44.95 -31.46 -1.77
C PRO A 35 -44.66 -31.85 -3.23
N ASP A 36 -45.62 -31.76 -4.12
CA ASP A 36 -45.48 -32.18 -5.53
C ASP A 36 -45.27 -31.02 -6.54
N ASP A 37 -45.17 -29.79 -6.10
CA ASP A 37 -44.83 -28.68 -7.01
C ASP A 37 -43.32 -28.62 -7.19
N THR A 38 -42.81 -29.19 -8.28
CA THR A 38 -41.45 -28.99 -8.78
C THR A 38 -41.33 -27.56 -9.30
N GLU A 39 -41.14 -26.59 -8.44
CA GLU A 39 -40.68 -25.26 -8.85
C GLU A 39 -39.22 -25.38 -9.33
N GLU A 40 -38.98 -24.92 -10.56
CA GLU A 40 -37.66 -24.78 -11.12
C GLU A 40 -36.82 -23.93 -10.15
N LEU A 41 -35.73 -24.49 -9.60
CA LEU A 41 -34.84 -23.77 -8.68
C LEU A 41 -34.27 -22.54 -9.39
N ASP A 42 -34.49 -21.38 -8.80
CA ASP A 42 -33.87 -20.15 -9.28
C ASP A 42 -32.36 -20.22 -9.03
N LEU A 43 -31.61 -20.55 -10.07
CA LEU A 43 -30.17 -20.70 -10.06
C LEU A 43 -29.41 -19.38 -10.10
N SER A 44 -30.11 -18.24 -10.17
CA SER A 44 -29.51 -16.91 -10.18
C SER A 44 -29.02 -16.46 -8.80
N PHE A 45 -29.40 -17.17 -7.74
CA PHE A 45 -29.02 -16.87 -6.37
C PHE A 45 -27.52 -17.11 -6.13
N LYS A 46 -26.80 -16.11 -5.62
CA LYS A 46 -25.38 -16.18 -5.31
C LYS A 46 -25.13 -16.19 -3.81
N PHE A 47 -24.43 -17.21 -3.33
CA PHE A 47 -24.02 -17.35 -1.92
C PHE A 47 -22.77 -16.54 -1.58
N SER A 48 -22.65 -15.31 -2.09
CA SER A 48 -21.49 -14.48 -1.81
C SER A 48 -21.86 -13.36 -0.83
N LEU A 49 -21.09 -13.23 0.23
CA LEU A 49 -21.12 -12.07 1.13
C LEU A 49 -20.17 -10.98 0.67
N ARG A 50 -19.59 -11.13 -0.53
CA ARG A 50 -18.77 -10.15 -1.23
C ARG A 50 -19.50 -9.61 -2.46
N THR A 51 -19.21 -8.38 -2.80
CA THR A 51 -19.66 -7.78 -4.06
C THR A 51 -18.49 -7.15 -4.77
N ASP A 52 -18.47 -7.31 -6.09
CA ASP A 52 -17.44 -6.68 -6.94
C ASP A 52 -17.88 -5.26 -7.27
N LYS A 53 -16.98 -4.32 -7.07
CA LYS A 53 -17.16 -2.91 -7.39
C LYS A 53 -16.10 -2.48 -8.37
N GLN A 54 -16.49 -1.80 -9.42
CA GLN A 54 -15.58 -1.20 -10.39
C GLN A 54 -15.32 0.27 -10.02
N ILE A 55 -14.07 0.64 -9.86
CA ILE A 55 -13.64 1.99 -9.50
C ILE A 55 -12.62 2.45 -10.53
N GLY A 56 -12.87 3.59 -11.16
CA GLY A 56 -11.92 4.31 -11.98
C GLY A 56 -11.18 5.35 -11.14
N VAL A 57 -9.87 5.48 -11.32
CA VAL A 57 -9.09 6.58 -10.76
C VAL A 57 -8.28 7.21 -11.88
N MET A 58 -8.33 8.52 -12.00
CA MET A 58 -7.52 9.31 -12.91
C MET A 58 -6.53 10.14 -12.12
N ALA A 59 -5.24 10.00 -12.38
CA ALA A 59 -4.20 10.84 -11.79
C ALA A 59 -3.80 11.96 -12.76
N THR A 60 -3.67 13.17 -12.23
CA THR A 60 -3.22 14.33 -12.98
C THR A 60 -2.03 14.99 -12.31
N SER A 61 -1.08 15.45 -13.12
CA SER A 61 0.03 16.27 -12.64
C SER A 61 -0.47 17.64 -12.17
N ALA A 62 0.41 18.38 -11.50
CA ALA A 62 0.14 19.74 -11.04
C ALA A 62 -0.26 20.74 -12.15
N ASN A 63 -0.03 20.40 -13.42
CA ASN A 63 -0.42 21.17 -14.60
C ASN A 63 -1.69 20.62 -15.27
N GLU A 64 -2.49 19.84 -14.56
CA GLU A 64 -3.73 19.20 -15.04
C GLU A 64 -3.53 18.26 -16.24
N LYS A 65 -2.30 17.85 -16.50
CA LYS A 65 -2.01 16.82 -17.50
C LYS A 65 -2.15 15.44 -16.88
N VAL A 66 -2.59 14.48 -17.67
CA VAL A 66 -2.63 13.07 -17.25
C VAL A 66 -1.25 12.61 -16.76
N ALA A 67 -1.25 11.80 -15.71
CA ALA A 67 -0.02 11.34 -15.07
C ALA A 67 0.05 9.80 -15.14
N GLU A 68 0.89 9.31 -16.06
CA GLU A 68 1.20 7.89 -16.23
C GLU A 68 2.10 7.38 -15.11
N GLY A 69 1.95 6.10 -14.74
CA GLY A 69 2.84 5.39 -13.82
C GLY A 69 2.72 5.82 -12.35
N ILE A 70 1.60 6.44 -11.98
CA ILE A 70 1.32 6.81 -10.59
C ILE A 70 0.79 5.61 -9.83
N LEU A 71 1.41 5.27 -8.71
CA LEU A 71 0.99 4.15 -7.86
C LEU A 71 -0.22 4.55 -7.01
N ILE A 72 -1.35 3.90 -7.26
CA ILE A 72 -2.63 4.13 -6.58
C ILE A 72 -2.97 2.96 -5.67
N GLY A 73 -3.37 3.23 -4.44
CA GLY A 73 -3.94 2.25 -3.50
C GLY A 73 -5.41 2.53 -3.22
N ILE A 74 -6.24 1.47 -3.16
CA ILE A 74 -7.65 1.53 -2.77
C ILE A 74 -7.84 0.68 -1.52
N TYR A 75 -8.36 1.27 -0.45
CA TYR A 75 -8.44 0.65 0.87
C TYR A 75 -9.89 0.52 1.36
N PRO A 76 -10.23 -0.50 2.17
CA PRO A 76 -11.58 -0.71 2.68
C PRO A 76 -11.97 0.24 3.83
N GLN A 77 -10.99 0.90 4.42
CA GLN A 77 -11.15 1.88 5.50
C GLN A 77 -9.97 2.86 5.46
N GLN A 78 -10.00 3.91 6.30
CA GLN A 78 -8.91 4.88 6.41
C GLN A 78 -7.57 4.14 6.65
N PRO A 79 -6.61 4.22 5.71
CA PRO A 79 -5.37 3.44 5.80
C PRO A 79 -4.36 4.00 6.79
N TYR A 80 -4.47 5.27 7.17
CA TYR A 80 -3.51 5.96 8.03
C TYR A 80 -4.03 6.10 9.45
N GLU A 81 -3.17 5.87 10.45
CA GLU A 81 -3.39 6.29 11.82
C GLU A 81 -3.14 7.80 11.99
N GLU A 82 -3.44 8.36 13.20
CA GLU A 82 -3.24 9.79 13.49
C GLU A 82 -1.79 10.26 13.33
N ASP A 83 -0.82 9.36 13.40
CA ASP A 83 0.60 9.64 13.22
C ASP A 83 1.09 9.48 11.78
N GLY A 84 0.18 9.13 10.86
CA GLY A 84 0.47 8.92 9.45
C GLY A 84 0.85 7.49 9.08
N THR A 85 0.76 6.52 10.03
CA THR A 85 1.09 5.11 9.79
C THR A 85 0.03 4.43 8.94
N ILE A 86 0.40 3.77 7.79
CA ILE A 86 -0.47 2.84 7.06
C ILE A 86 -0.47 1.51 7.81
N VAL A 87 -1.63 1.11 8.31
CA VAL A 87 -1.78 -0.13 9.07
C VAL A 87 -2.53 -1.21 8.31
N ILE A 88 -2.96 -0.90 7.07
CA ILE A 88 -3.85 -1.74 6.30
C ILE A 88 -3.30 -1.94 4.89
N LYS A 89 -3.36 -3.19 4.39
CA LYS A 89 -3.06 -3.46 2.99
C LYS A 89 -4.22 -3.00 2.08
N PRO A 90 -3.94 -2.50 0.88
CA PRO A 90 -4.97 -2.11 -0.07
C PRO A 90 -5.76 -3.32 -0.57
N LEU A 91 -7.02 -3.09 -0.91
CA LEU A 91 -7.86 -4.03 -1.67
C LEU A 91 -7.40 -4.13 -3.13
N TYR A 92 -6.81 -3.05 -3.62
CA TYR A 92 -6.26 -2.95 -4.95
C TYR A 92 -5.09 -1.98 -4.94
N VAL A 93 -4.03 -2.31 -5.66
CA VAL A 93 -2.91 -1.42 -5.92
C VAL A 93 -2.45 -1.58 -7.37
N GLY A 94 -2.09 -0.46 -8.01
CA GLY A 94 -1.60 -0.52 -9.37
C GLY A 94 -1.16 0.84 -9.89
N TYR A 95 -0.52 0.83 -11.06
CA TYR A 95 -0.01 2.03 -11.71
C TYR A 95 -0.99 2.55 -12.75
N THR A 96 -1.14 3.87 -12.86
CA THR A 96 -1.92 4.49 -13.92
C THR A 96 -1.28 4.24 -15.29
N ASP A 97 -2.13 4.09 -16.30
CA ASP A 97 -1.74 3.89 -17.71
C ASP A 97 -1.30 5.20 -18.38
N VAL A 98 -1.05 5.12 -19.70
CA VAL A 98 -0.65 6.27 -20.56
C VAL A 98 -1.69 7.39 -20.59
N ASP A 99 -2.95 7.11 -20.29
CA ASP A 99 -4.04 8.07 -20.19
C ASP A 99 -4.20 8.59 -18.74
N GLY A 100 -3.28 8.22 -17.85
CA GLY A 100 -3.29 8.57 -16.43
C GLY A 100 -4.40 7.86 -15.65
N CYS A 101 -4.97 6.80 -16.18
CA CYS A 101 -6.12 6.10 -15.62
C CYS A 101 -5.76 4.74 -15.05
N ILE A 102 -6.54 4.30 -14.07
CA ILE A 102 -6.58 2.93 -13.59
C ILE A 102 -8.03 2.52 -13.36
N TYR A 103 -8.37 1.29 -13.74
CA TYR A 103 -9.70 0.72 -13.54
C TYR A 103 -9.57 -0.53 -12.68
N ALA A 104 -9.97 -0.39 -11.42
CA ALA A 104 -9.92 -1.46 -10.45
C ALA A 104 -11.26 -2.17 -10.34
N ILE A 105 -11.23 -3.50 -10.27
CA ILE A 105 -12.35 -4.30 -9.78
C ILE A 105 -11.95 -4.77 -8.38
N ILE A 106 -12.62 -4.27 -7.37
CA ILE A 106 -12.38 -4.64 -5.98
C ILE A 106 -13.49 -5.55 -5.47
N SER A 107 -13.13 -6.58 -4.72
CA SER A 107 -14.08 -7.46 -4.04
C SER A 107 -14.19 -7.06 -2.59
N VAL A 108 -15.32 -6.50 -2.20
CA VAL A 108 -15.56 -5.97 -0.86
C VAL A 108 -16.73 -6.69 -0.17
N PRO A 109 -16.75 -6.72 1.18
CA PRO A 109 -17.94 -7.13 1.92
C PRO A 109 -19.17 -6.36 1.43
N VAL A 110 -20.32 -7.02 1.35
CA VAL A 110 -21.58 -6.43 0.81
C VAL A 110 -22.05 -5.18 1.57
N ASN A 111 -21.62 -4.99 2.79
CA ASN A 111 -21.92 -3.84 3.64
C ASN A 111 -20.90 -2.70 3.53
N VAL A 112 -19.94 -2.77 2.63
CA VAL A 112 -18.99 -1.69 2.37
C VAL A 112 -19.55 -0.76 1.32
N ASP A 113 -19.86 0.47 1.71
CA ASP A 113 -20.40 1.54 0.88
C ASP A 113 -19.38 2.64 0.56
N LYS A 114 -18.23 2.62 1.24
CA LYS A 114 -17.13 3.59 1.08
C LYS A 114 -15.79 2.91 0.95
N VAL A 115 -14.91 3.53 0.17
CA VAL A 115 -13.49 3.18 0.06
C VAL A 115 -12.63 4.42 0.18
N TYR A 116 -11.35 4.20 0.45
CA TYR A 116 -10.34 5.23 0.62
C TYR A 116 -9.29 5.09 -0.47
N ILE A 117 -9.06 6.14 -1.23
CA ILE A 117 -8.13 6.15 -2.36
C ILE A 117 -6.98 7.08 -2.03
N THR A 118 -5.76 6.60 -2.21
CA THR A 118 -4.55 7.41 -2.04
C THR A 118 -3.53 7.10 -3.13
N SER A 119 -2.69 8.06 -3.46
CA SER A 119 -1.49 7.79 -4.22
C SER A 119 -0.35 7.41 -3.28
N LEU A 120 0.34 6.33 -3.63
CA LEU A 120 1.56 5.90 -2.96
C LEU A 120 2.82 6.55 -3.59
N THR A 121 2.63 7.42 -4.57
CA THR A 121 3.71 8.17 -5.24
C THR A 121 3.89 9.53 -4.56
N PRO A 122 5.11 9.91 -4.15
CA PRO A 122 5.37 11.22 -3.55
C PRO A 122 4.88 12.38 -4.41
N GLY A 123 4.32 13.42 -3.76
CA GLY A 123 3.82 14.63 -4.43
C GLY A 123 2.31 14.64 -4.69
N PHE A 124 1.59 13.57 -4.37
CA PHE A 124 0.13 13.54 -4.42
C PHE A 124 -0.48 13.83 -3.03
N PRO A 125 -1.68 14.44 -2.99
CA PRO A 125 -2.35 14.69 -1.71
C PRO A 125 -2.80 13.38 -1.06
N GLY A 126 -3.06 13.46 0.23
CA GLY A 126 -3.47 12.33 1.06
C GLY A 126 -4.76 11.64 0.64
N VAL A 127 -5.34 10.90 1.57
CA VAL A 127 -6.49 10.00 1.34
C VAL A 127 -7.75 10.75 0.93
N GLN A 128 -8.44 10.22 -0.08
CA GLN A 128 -9.80 10.63 -0.44
C GLN A 128 -10.79 9.53 -0.04
N GLU A 129 -11.77 9.87 0.80
CA GLU A 129 -12.94 9.01 1.07
C GLU A 129 -13.92 9.13 -0.09
N VAL A 130 -14.39 7.99 -0.60
CA VAL A 130 -15.21 7.93 -1.80
C VAL A 130 -16.33 6.92 -1.61
N ASP A 131 -17.59 7.35 -1.86
CA ASP A 131 -18.74 6.44 -1.88
C ASP A 131 -18.66 5.49 -3.09
N VAL A 132 -18.83 4.20 -2.83
CA VAL A 132 -18.71 3.18 -3.89
C VAL A 132 -19.99 3.12 -4.72
N GLN A 133 -19.95 3.75 -5.89
CA GLN A 133 -21.04 3.73 -6.86
C GLN A 133 -20.62 2.96 -8.12
N PRO A 134 -21.51 2.23 -8.81
CA PRO A 134 -21.17 1.57 -10.07
C PRO A 134 -20.68 2.56 -11.13
N GLY A 135 -19.50 2.28 -11.72
CA GLY A 135 -18.94 3.09 -12.82
C GLY A 135 -18.36 4.44 -12.42
N MET A 136 -18.02 4.62 -11.16
CA MET A 136 -17.48 5.86 -10.63
C MET A 136 -16.02 6.09 -11.05
N THR A 137 -15.67 7.35 -11.32
CA THR A 137 -14.29 7.77 -11.53
C THR A 137 -13.91 8.86 -10.51
N CYS A 138 -12.84 8.64 -9.78
CA CYS A 138 -12.22 9.61 -8.87
C CYS A 138 -11.03 10.27 -9.55
N VAL A 139 -10.81 11.57 -9.33
CA VAL A 139 -9.65 12.30 -9.85
C VAL A 139 -8.71 12.63 -8.70
N LEU A 140 -7.48 12.13 -8.76
CA LEU A 140 -6.37 12.50 -7.89
C LEU A 140 -5.45 13.46 -8.63
N SER A 141 -5.29 14.68 -8.13
CA SER A 141 -4.39 15.68 -8.72
C SER A 141 -3.15 15.86 -7.86
N ALA A 142 -1.98 15.81 -8.48
CA ALA A 142 -0.75 16.25 -7.80
C ALA A 142 -0.91 17.70 -7.35
N VAL A 143 -0.27 18.06 -6.24
CA VAL A 143 -0.36 19.42 -5.68
C VAL A 143 0.22 20.41 -6.68
N PRO A 144 -0.53 21.45 -7.09
CA PRO A 144 -0.07 22.41 -8.09
C PRO A 144 1.18 23.15 -7.65
N PHE A 145 2.17 23.21 -8.51
CA PHE A 145 3.29 24.12 -8.35
C PHE A 145 2.83 25.55 -8.64
N GLN A 146 2.77 26.39 -7.62
CA GLN A 146 2.47 27.81 -7.81
C GLN A 146 3.70 28.53 -8.36
N VAL A 147 3.74 28.69 -9.67
CA VAL A 147 4.69 29.61 -10.28
C VAL A 147 4.22 31.04 -9.92
N SER A 148 5.03 31.75 -9.16
CA SER A 148 4.81 33.16 -8.96
C SER A 148 4.87 33.86 -10.32
N THR A 149 3.73 34.42 -10.78
CA THR A 149 3.59 35.13 -12.08
C THR A 149 4.27 36.47 -12.14
N ASN A 150 5.13 36.84 -11.19
CA ASN A 150 5.94 38.05 -11.23
C ASN A 150 7.27 37.87 -11.99
N ALA A 151 7.29 37.01 -13.01
CA ALA A 151 8.44 36.89 -13.91
C ALA A 151 8.41 38.04 -14.91
N SER A 152 9.13 39.11 -14.62
CA SER A 152 9.64 39.98 -15.68
C SER A 152 10.53 39.17 -16.58
N THR A 153 10.15 39.06 -17.86
CA THR A 153 10.90 38.43 -18.93
C THR A 153 12.40 38.73 -18.84
N ARG A 154 13.22 37.74 -18.47
CA ARG A 154 14.67 37.76 -18.72
C ARG A 154 15.03 36.61 -19.62
N MET A 155 15.68 37.01 -20.72
CA MET A 155 16.14 36.18 -21.82
C MET A 155 16.98 35.01 -21.36
N ALA A 156 16.87 33.88 -22.09
CA ALA A 156 17.78 32.76 -22.05
C ALA A 156 19.23 33.25 -22.12
N VAL A 157 20.01 33.00 -21.09
CA VAL A 157 21.46 33.21 -21.12
C VAL A 157 22.06 32.00 -21.82
N ALA A 158 22.66 32.29 -22.96
CA ALA A 158 23.47 31.35 -23.72
C ALA A 158 24.63 30.81 -22.84
N ARG A 159 24.90 29.51 -22.93
CA ARG A 159 26.10 28.88 -22.37
C ARG A 159 27.37 29.53 -22.93
N GLY A 160 27.88 30.47 -22.19
CA GLY A 160 29.21 31.04 -22.39
C GLY A 160 29.63 31.59 -21.03
N GLY A 161 30.74 31.10 -20.49
CA GLY A 161 31.25 31.28 -19.14
C GLY A 161 31.11 32.70 -18.55
N ALA A 162 29.92 33.04 -18.12
CA ALA A 162 29.72 34.16 -17.25
C ALA A 162 29.94 33.67 -15.81
N GLU A 163 30.90 34.28 -15.14
CA GLU A 163 31.13 34.14 -13.70
C GLU A 163 29.77 34.27 -13.00
N LEU A 164 29.28 33.16 -12.37
CA LEU A 164 28.06 33.17 -11.58
C LEU A 164 28.19 34.26 -10.54
N ALA A 165 27.31 35.27 -10.58
CA ALA A 165 27.24 36.27 -9.53
C ALA A 165 26.98 35.57 -8.20
N ILE A 166 28.00 35.50 -7.35
CA ILE A 166 28.00 34.77 -6.10
C ILE A 166 26.86 35.30 -5.22
N PRO A 167 25.94 34.47 -4.72
CA PRO A 167 24.82 34.91 -3.93
C PRO A 167 25.26 35.67 -2.67
N VAL A 168 24.51 36.69 -2.30
CA VAL A 168 24.72 37.38 -1.04
C VAL A 168 24.42 36.42 0.11
N SER A 169 25.49 36.01 0.81
CA SER A 169 25.38 35.11 1.94
C SER A 169 24.95 35.85 3.20
N GLN A 170 23.74 35.62 3.66
CA GLN A 170 23.24 36.19 4.89
C GLN A 170 23.11 35.17 6.02
N LYS A 171 23.69 35.49 7.20
CA LYS A 171 23.60 34.62 8.37
C LYS A 171 22.21 34.62 8.99
N LEU A 172 21.61 33.42 9.07
CA LEU A 172 20.23 33.20 9.53
C LEU A 172 20.11 32.86 11.02
N SER A 173 21.21 32.48 11.69
CA SER A 173 21.17 32.04 13.09
C SER A 173 22.31 32.64 13.90
N ASN A 174 22.08 32.85 15.19
CA ASN A 174 23.11 33.20 16.14
C ASN A 174 23.73 31.96 16.82
N LEU A 175 23.07 30.78 16.69
CA LEU A 175 23.49 29.53 17.31
C LEU A 175 24.28 28.64 16.35
N TYR A 176 24.01 28.76 15.05
CA TYR A 176 24.64 27.99 13.99
C TYR A 176 25.29 28.93 12.99
N GLU A 177 26.36 28.48 12.37
CA GLU A 177 26.90 29.11 11.16
C GLU A 177 26.00 28.79 9.95
N LEU A 178 24.73 29.14 10.05
CA LEU A 178 23.70 28.91 9.01
C LEU A 178 23.51 30.14 8.15
N TYR A 179 23.63 29.95 6.85
CA TYR A 179 23.57 31.02 5.86
C TYR A 179 22.58 30.69 4.74
N SER A 180 21.90 31.72 4.23
CA SER A 180 21.11 31.61 3.00
C SER A 180 21.97 31.99 1.79
N PRO A 181 21.97 31.19 0.73
CA PRO A 181 22.54 31.57 -0.55
C PRO A 181 21.56 32.35 -1.43
N TYR A 182 20.33 32.58 -0.95
CA TYR A 182 19.26 33.24 -1.70
C TYR A 182 19.12 34.72 -1.26
N ALA A 183 18.80 35.59 -2.23
CA ALA A 183 18.23 36.88 -1.93
C ALA A 183 16.73 36.75 -1.58
N ASP A 184 16.16 37.72 -0.82
CA ASP A 184 14.73 37.64 -0.43
C ASP A 184 13.80 37.57 -1.65
N ALA A 185 14.17 38.19 -2.77
CA ALA A 185 13.38 38.18 -4.00
C ALA A 185 13.46 36.84 -4.77
N GLU A 186 14.37 35.94 -4.39
CA GLU A 186 14.58 34.64 -5.03
C GLU A 186 13.75 33.53 -4.38
N VAL A 187 13.06 33.82 -3.28
CA VAL A 187 12.24 32.85 -2.55
C VAL A 187 10.82 33.36 -2.38
N GLY A 188 9.83 32.54 -2.72
CA GLY A 188 8.42 32.88 -2.62
C GLY A 188 7.90 32.91 -1.17
N LYS A 189 6.67 33.37 -1.00
CA LYS A 189 5.98 33.44 0.31
C LYS A 189 5.85 32.11 1.02
N ASP A 190 5.82 31.04 0.24
CA ASP A 190 5.73 29.67 0.76
C ASP A 190 7.10 29.10 1.16
N GLY A 191 8.17 29.87 1.08
CA GLY A 191 9.51 29.42 1.39
C GLY A 191 10.13 28.55 0.29
N ILE A 192 9.66 28.66 -0.94
CA ILE A 192 10.16 27.87 -2.07
C ILE A 192 11.06 28.75 -2.93
N PRO A 193 12.29 28.31 -3.25
CA PRO A 193 13.16 28.98 -4.23
C PRO A 193 12.48 29.06 -5.59
N LEU A 194 12.49 30.25 -6.18
CA LEU A 194 11.74 30.54 -7.40
C LEU A 194 12.55 30.14 -8.63
N LEU A 195 11.93 29.43 -9.53
CA LEU A 195 12.49 29.11 -10.86
C LEU A 195 12.80 30.42 -11.61
N ASN A 196 13.95 30.44 -12.26
CA ASN A 196 14.42 31.59 -13.04
C ASN A 196 14.67 32.89 -12.26
N ALA A 197 14.48 32.90 -10.94
CA ALA A 197 14.82 34.02 -10.10
C ALA A 197 16.25 33.91 -9.56
N SER A 198 16.67 32.70 -9.18
CA SER A 198 18.03 32.40 -8.75
C SER A 198 18.77 31.57 -9.80
N PRO A 199 20.06 31.86 -10.09
CA PRO A 199 20.88 31.04 -11.00
C PRO A 199 21.16 29.64 -10.45
N LEU A 200 20.94 29.44 -9.12
CA LEU A 200 21.13 28.16 -8.46
C LEU A 200 19.97 27.19 -8.68
N VAL A 201 18.80 27.70 -9.12
CA VAL A 201 17.55 26.95 -9.12
C VAL A 201 17.10 26.65 -10.55
N SER A 202 16.84 25.37 -10.79
CA SER A 202 16.30 24.86 -12.06
C SER A 202 15.20 23.85 -11.79
N LYS A 203 14.59 23.34 -12.85
CA LYS A 203 13.60 22.26 -12.77
C LYS A 203 14.17 21.04 -13.50
N GLU A 204 14.02 19.89 -12.87
CA GLU A 204 14.28 18.59 -13.45
C GLU A 204 12.95 17.82 -13.56
N GLU A 205 12.69 17.21 -14.69
CA GLU A 205 11.52 16.31 -14.81
C GLU A 205 11.89 14.94 -14.25
N LEU A 206 11.18 14.52 -13.22
CA LEU A 206 11.31 13.19 -12.66
C LEU A 206 10.25 12.30 -13.29
N SER A 207 10.68 11.24 -13.99
CA SER A 207 9.74 10.33 -14.64
C SER A 207 8.94 9.54 -13.61
N PRO A 208 7.70 9.14 -13.91
CA PRO A 208 6.92 8.27 -13.04
C PRO A 208 7.66 6.99 -12.65
N LYS A 209 8.36 6.37 -13.61
CA LYS A 209 9.19 5.19 -13.36
C LYS A 209 10.28 5.45 -12.31
N PHE A 210 10.95 6.60 -12.38
CA PHE A 210 11.92 7.01 -11.37
C PHE A 210 11.26 7.18 -9.99
N LEU A 211 10.13 7.88 -9.91
CA LEU A 211 9.40 8.11 -8.66
C LEU A 211 8.94 6.80 -8.02
N ASN A 212 8.40 5.87 -8.82
CA ASN A 212 8.01 4.55 -8.35
C ASN A 212 9.21 3.77 -7.79
N ARG A 213 10.38 3.86 -8.46
CA ARG A 213 11.62 3.24 -7.97
C ARG A 213 12.06 3.83 -6.62
N VAL A 214 12.00 5.16 -6.47
CA VAL A 214 12.30 5.81 -5.18
C VAL A 214 11.33 5.33 -4.11
N ASN A 215 10.02 5.30 -4.41
CA ASN A 215 9.02 4.83 -3.46
C ASN A 215 9.22 3.37 -3.06
N SER A 216 9.67 2.51 -3.98
CA SER A 216 10.00 1.12 -3.66
C SER A 216 11.17 0.99 -2.67
N TRP A 217 12.08 1.95 -2.68
CA TRP A 217 13.24 1.96 -1.79
C TRP A 217 12.98 2.60 -0.43
N TYR A 218 12.03 3.54 -0.36
CA TYR A 218 11.61 4.28 0.83
C TYR A 218 10.08 4.20 0.97
N PRO A 219 9.53 2.98 1.10
CA PRO A 219 8.09 2.78 1.13
C PRO A 219 7.53 3.30 2.46
N GLU A 220 6.45 4.05 2.37
CA GLU A 220 5.74 4.60 3.54
C GLU A 220 5.51 3.52 4.60
N GLN A 221 5.95 3.79 5.83
CA GLN A 221 5.83 2.97 7.04
C GLN A 221 6.36 1.54 6.95
N LYS A 222 7.24 1.31 6.05
CA LYS A 222 8.01 0.07 6.02
C LYS A 222 9.45 0.40 6.41
N ASN A 223 9.86 -0.06 7.58
CA ASN A 223 11.24 0.08 8.05
C ASN A 223 12.22 -0.35 6.95
N VAL A 224 13.10 0.55 6.56
CA VAL A 224 14.16 0.26 5.60
C VAL A 224 15.15 -0.72 6.21
N GLN A 225 15.21 -1.93 5.66
CA GLN A 225 16.02 -3.03 6.18
C GLN A 225 17.50 -2.88 5.78
N ASP A 226 18.38 -3.59 6.51
CA ASP A 226 19.82 -3.71 6.22
C ASP A 226 20.59 -2.38 6.22
N VAL A 227 20.17 -1.47 7.08
CA VAL A 227 20.78 -0.18 7.28
C VAL A 227 21.61 -0.18 8.56
N ASP A 228 22.91 0.05 8.45
CA ASP A 228 23.74 0.32 9.62
C ASP A 228 23.69 1.81 10.00
N LEU A 229 22.76 2.16 10.88
CA LEU A 229 22.56 3.55 11.32
C LEU A 229 23.75 4.15 12.11
N ASN A 230 24.78 3.37 12.41
CA ASN A 230 26.04 3.91 12.99
C ASN A 230 26.93 4.53 11.93
N LYS A 231 26.66 4.27 10.65
CA LYS A 231 27.46 4.75 9.52
C LYS A 231 26.90 6.07 8.98
N SER A 232 27.78 6.83 8.34
CA SER A 232 27.42 8.11 7.71
C SER A 232 26.68 7.88 6.39
N SER A 233 25.67 8.73 6.13
CA SER A 233 25.00 8.83 4.83
C SER A 233 25.49 10.03 4.01
N ASP A 234 26.66 10.56 4.30
CA ASP A 234 27.21 11.73 3.63
C ASP A 234 27.83 11.37 2.26
N LEU A 235 27.98 12.37 1.41
CA LEU A 235 28.68 12.22 0.14
C LEU A 235 30.18 12.51 0.32
N VAL A 236 31.02 11.84 -0.46
CA VAL A 236 32.46 12.08 -0.54
C VAL A 236 32.85 12.45 -1.97
N VAL A 237 33.57 13.57 -2.14
CA VAL A 237 34.15 13.98 -3.41
C VAL A 237 35.44 13.22 -3.63
N THR A 238 35.53 12.46 -4.72
CA THR A 238 36.63 11.54 -5.02
C THR A 238 37.49 11.99 -6.19
N ASP A 239 36.98 12.83 -7.08
CA ASP A 239 37.71 13.30 -8.28
C ASP A 239 38.75 14.35 -7.94
N GLU A 240 39.90 14.27 -8.63
CA GLU A 240 41.04 15.17 -8.43
C GLU A 240 40.74 16.63 -8.76
N LEU A 241 39.85 16.85 -9.73
CA LEU A 241 39.43 18.19 -10.15
C LEU A 241 38.25 18.72 -9.35
N GLY A 242 37.71 17.90 -8.41
CA GLY A 242 36.51 18.21 -7.63
C GLY A 242 35.23 17.91 -8.37
N ALA A 243 34.11 18.37 -7.82
CA ALA A 243 32.77 18.09 -8.35
C ALA A 243 31.81 19.28 -8.15
N GLU A 244 31.00 19.53 -9.16
CA GLU A 244 29.74 20.26 -8.96
C GLU A 244 28.67 19.28 -8.49
N VAL A 245 27.80 19.71 -7.55
CA VAL A 245 26.78 18.85 -6.94
C VAL A 245 25.43 19.57 -6.94
N TRP A 246 24.37 18.81 -7.23
CA TRP A 246 22.97 19.28 -7.20
C TRP A 246 22.12 18.38 -6.34
N ALA A 247 21.14 18.97 -5.67
CA ALA A 247 20.05 18.25 -5.03
C ALA A 247 18.74 18.60 -5.73
N THR A 248 17.97 17.58 -6.09
CA THR A 248 16.62 17.70 -6.63
C THR A 248 15.62 17.19 -5.60
N TYR A 249 14.65 18.01 -5.22
CA TYR A 249 13.58 17.57 -4.34
C TYR A 249 12.71 16.53 -5.03
N VAL A 250 12.49 15.39 -4.38
CA VAL A 250 11.67 14.29 -4.88
C VAL A 250 10.26 14.36 -4.26
N GLY A 251 10.18 14.47 -2.95
CA GLY A 251 8.92 14.50 -2.21
C GLY A 251 9.15 14.35 -0.71
N ASP A 252 8.06 14.27 0.02
CA ASP A 252 8.02 13.88 1.43
C ASP A 252 6.83 12.94 1.69
N GLY A 253 6.87 12.17 2.77
CA GLY A 253 5.82 11.25 3.20
C GLY A 253 4.59 11.95 3.81
N GLY A 254 4.51 13.27 3.77
CA GLY A 254 3.35 14.02 4.25
C GLY A 254 3.24 14.05 5.77
N PHE A 255 4.02 14.89 6.43
CA PHE A 255 4.08 14.90 7.88
C PHE A 255 3.09 15.88 8.53
N TYR A 256 2.17 15.34 9.33
CA TYR A 256 1.23 16.10 10.16
C TYR A 256 1.44 15.77 11.63
N VAL A 257 1.49 16.79 12.49
CA VAL A 257 1.54 16.62 13.95
C VAL A 257 0.29 17.25 14.57
N ASN A 258 -0.54 16.45 15.22
CA ASN A 258 -1.77 16.92 15.85
C ASN A 258 -2.64 17.78 14.91
N ASN A 259 -2.92 17.28 13.70
CA ASN A 259 -3.67 18.00 12.65
C ASN A 259 -3.05 19.34 12.23
N ARG A 260 -1.77 19.52 12.42
CA ARG A 260 -1.02 20.72 12.02
C ARG A 260 0.05 20.38 10.99
N THR A 261 0.05 21.09 9.88
CA THR A 261 1.11 21.02 8.87
C THR A 261 2.47 21.36 9.47
N VAL A 262 3.47 20.55 9.19
CA VAL A 262 4.86 20.73 9.60
C VAL A 262 5.68 21.21 8.41
N TYR A 263 6.48 22.25 8.61
CA TYR A 263 7.32 22.84 7.57
C TYR A 263 8.79 22.60 7.91
N ASN A 264 9.37 21.58 7.28
CA ASN A 264 10.76 21.19 7.48
C ASN A 264 11.69 22.07 6.65
N VAL A 265 12.90 22.28 7.17
CA VAL A 265 13.97 23.03 6.49
C VAL A 265 15.12 22.09 6.19
N LEU A 266 15.53 22.03 4.94
CA LEU A 266 16.69 21.25 4.51
C LEU A 266 17.92 22.14 4.35
N THR A 267 19.03 21.70 4.91
CA THR A 267 20.34 22.35 4.86
C THR A 267 21.42 21.34 4.49
N TYR A 268 22.58 21.83 4.09
CA TYR A 268 23.78 21.02 3.94
C TYR A 268 25.02 21.72 4.50
N TYR A 269 26.09 20.98 4.73
CA TYR A 269 27.37 21.46 5.22
C TYR A 269 28.51 20.65 4.58
N SER A 270 29.71 21.22 4.53
CA SER A 270 30.88 20.52 4.03
C SER A 270 31.98 20.49 5.10
N TYR A 271 32.75 19.41 5.12
CA TYR A 271 33.81 19.18 6.10
C TYR A 271 34.86 18.22 5.56
N LYS A 272 35.97 18.07 6.26
CA LYS A 272 37.02 17.07 6.00
C LYS A 272 36.95 15.95 7.01
N GLU A 273 37.52 14.80 6.65
CA GLU A 273 37.60 13.65 7.55
C GLU A 273 38.18 14.03 8.91
N GLY A 274 37.53 13.57 9.98
CA GLY A 274 37.94 13.82 11.36
C GLY A 274 37.56 15.18 11.93
N GLU A 275 36.85 16.05 11.20
CA GLU A 275 36.43 17.37 11.71
C GLU A 275 35.13 17.32 12.53
N LEU A 276 34.25 16.33 12.30
CA LEU A 276 32.97 16.20 12.99
C LEU A 276 32.90 14.95 13.87
N ASN A 277 33.47 15.03 15.07
CA ASN A 277 33.58 13.90 16.00
C ASN A 277 32.47 13.91 17.07
N LYS A 278 31.85 15.05 17.28
CA LYS A 278 30.76 15.27 18.24
C LYS A 278 29.82 16.37 17.77
N ARG A 279 28.65 16.42 18.35
CA ARG A 279 27.57 17.33 17.94
C ARG A 279 27.97 18.81 17.92
N GLU A 280 28.77 19.25 18.89
CA GLU A 280 29.16 20.64 19.02
C GLU A 280 30.10 21.11 17.88
N ASP A 281 30.79 20.18 17.23
CA ASP A 281 31.74 20.51 16.16
C ASP A 281 31.06 21.20 14.98
N ILE A 282 29.76 20.93 14.73
CA ILE A 282 28.97 21.60 13.68
C ILE A 282 28.90 23.13 13.84
N GLN A 283 29.08 23.65 15.06
CA GLN A 283 29.04 25.10 15.32
C GLN A 283 30.16 25.86 14.62
N GLY A 284 31.28 25.20 14.34
CA GLY A 284 32.39 25.76 13.59
C GLY A 284 32.29 25.61 12.06
N HIS A 285 31.29 24.89 11.58
CA HIS A 285 31.11 24.59 10.16
C HIS A 285 29.97 25.41 9.57
N ARG A 286 30.19 25.90 8.34
CA ARG A 286 29.17 26.63 7.61
C ARG A 286 28.08 25.69 7.12
N MET A 287 26.86 25.88 7.60
CA MET A 287 25.65 25.26 7.10
C MET A 287 25.01 26.20 6.07
N THR A 288 24.62 25.66 4.94
CA THR A 288 23.98 26.41 3.86
C THR A 288 22.53 25.95 3.69
N LEU A 289 21.62 26.88 3.65
CA LEU A 289 20.21 26.63 3.38
C LEU A 289 20.04 26.07 1.98
N LEU A 290 19.43 24.90 1.86
CA LEU A 290 19.12 24.25 0.58
C LEU A 290 17.66 24.50 0.17
N LEU A 291 16.74 24.02 0.99
CA LEU A 291 15.30 24.24 0.83
C LEU A 291 14.71 24.81 2.12
N PRO A 292 14.23 26.07 2.11
CA PRO A 292 13.58 26.65 3.27
C PRO A 292 12.31 25.92 3.69
N ASN A 293 11.63 25.27 2.75
CA ASN A 293 10.41 24.48 2.99
C ASN A 293 10.43 23.23 2.12
N THR A 294 10.33 22.05 2.72
CA THR A 294 10.26 20.78 2.01
C THR A 294 8.86 20.17 1.99
N HIS A 295 7.84 20.89 2.48
CA HIS A 295 6.49 20.33 2.51
C HIS A 295 5.91 20.17 1.10
N GLN A 296 5.47 18.95 0.77
CA GLN A 296 5.04 18.55 -0.57
C GLN A 296 3.92 19.42 -1.16
N GLU A 297 3.00 19.94 -0.35
CA GLU A 297 1.95 20.85 -0.83
C GLU A 297 2.52 22.19 -1.36
N LYS A 298 3.78 22.50 -1.09
CA LYS A 298 4.43 23.76 -1.41
C LYS A 298 5.68 23.59 -2.27
N CYS A 299 6.52 22.61 -1.92
CA CYS A 299 7.75 22.33 -2.64
C CYS A 299 7.47 21.34 -3.78
N PRO A 300 7.65 21.74 -5.04
CA PRO A 300 7.33 20.87 -6.17
C PRO A 300 8.40 19.81 -6.36
N SER A 301 7.98 18.57 -6.61
CA SER A 301 8.87 17.52 -7.10
C SER A 301 9.61 17.97 -8.37
N GLY A 302 10.91 17.69 -8.43
CA GLY A 302 11.77 18.13 -9.51
C GLY A 302 12.42 19.52 -9.33
N LEU A 303 12.19 20.22 -8.21
CA LEU A 303 12.92 21.45 -7.90
C LEU A 303 14.39 21.10 -7.65
N LYS A 304 15.29 21.56 -8.54
CA LYS A 304 16.71 21.25 -8.52
C LYS A 304 17.53 22.46 -8.11
N VAL A 305 18.40 22.27 -7.12
CA VAL A 305 19.25 23.34 -6.56
C VAL A 305 20.71 22.92 -6.63
N GLN A 306 21.59 23.83 -7.12
CA GLN A 306 23.02 23.64 -7.10
C GLN A 306 23.56 23.90 -5.69
N LEU A 307 24.39 22.97 -5.18
CA LEU A 307 25.09 23.15 -3.93
C LEU A 307 26.33 24.02 -4.16
N LEU A 308 26.72 24.77 -3.13
CA LEU A 308 27.87 25.65 -3.15
C LEU A 308 28.88 25.25 -2.07
N TYR A 309 30.14 25.19 -2.43
CA TYR A 309 31.27 24.98 -1.52
C TYR A 309 31.72 26.31 -0.92
N TRP A 310 31.88 26.37 0.39
CA TRP A 310 32.48 27.53 1.06
C TRP A 310 33.96 27.30 1.29
N ASP A 311 34.84 28.09 0.65
CA ASP A 311 36.30 27.97 0.73
C ASP A 311 36.94 28.65 1.97
N GLY A 312 36.10 29.27 2.83
CA GLY A 312 36.50 30.08 3.96
C GLY A 312 36.35 31.60 3.69
N ASN A 313 36.23 31.99 2.42
CA ASN A 313 36.12 33.38 2.01
C ASN A 313 34.94 33.63 1.05
N LYS A 314 34.73 32.74 0.11
CA LYS A 314 33.66 32.84 -0.92
C LYS A 314 33.01 31.49 -1.16
N TYR A 315 31.84 31.54 -1.78
CA TYR A 315 31.25 30.33 -2.35
C TYR A 315 31.87 30.00 -3.72
N ASP A 316 32.03 28.71 -3.99
CA ASP A 316 32.40 28.13 -5.26
C ASP A 316 31.38 27.05 -5.67
N THR A 317 31.26 26.76 -6.96
CA THR A 317 30.42 25.67 -7.45
C THR A 317 31.11 24.31 -7.35
N ILE A 318 32.41 24.28 -7.20
CA ILE A 318 33.25 23.07 -7.20
C ILE A 318 33.64 22.70 -5.77
N PHE A 319 33.23 21.54 -5.33
CA PHE A 319 33.68 20.91 -4.08
C PHE A 319 35.03 20.21 -4.32
N PRO A 320 36.12 20.57 -3.62
CA PRO A 320 37.43 19.94 -3.81
C PRO A 320 37.42 18.48 -3.37
N LYS A 321 38.33 17.68 -3.94
CA LYS A 321 38.60 16.30 -3.55
C LYS A 321 38.75 16.14 -2.04
N GLY A 322 38.20 15.03 -1.51
CA GLY A 322 38.21 14.70 -0.08
C GLY A 322 37.23 15.53 0.78
N THR A 323 36.40 16.40 0.14
CA THR A 323 35.32 17.06 0.85
C THR A 323 34.20 16.07 1.10
N ARG A 324 33.71 16.03 2.33
CA ARG A 324 32.47 15.37 2.70
C ARG A 324 31.34 16.38 2.69
N ILE A 325 30.17 15.97 2.21
CA ILE A 325 28.96 16.81 2.13
C ILE A 325 27.88 16.10 2.95
N GLY A 326 27.59 16.69 4.11
CA GLY A 326 26.54 16.23 4.99
C GLY A 326 25.28 17.08 4.82
N PHE A 327 24.15 16.50 5.19
CA PHE A 327 22.84 17.13 5.09
C PHE A 327 22.16 17.13 6.46
N ALA A 328 21.27 18.11 6.67
CA ALA A 328 20.49 18.17 7.90
C ALA A 328 19.10 18.73 7.66
N VAL A 329 18.10 18.12 8.28
CA VAL A 329 16.72 18.57 8.27
C VAL A 329 16.36 19.15 9.63
N ALA A 330 15.84 20.38 9.66
CA ALA A 330 15.21 20.95 10.83
C ALA A 330 13.70 20.70 10.78
N ARG A 331 13.23 19.81 11.64
CA ARG A 331 11.81 19.49 11.77
C ARG A 331 11.01 20.71 12.22
N ASP A 332 9.91 21.02 11.51
CA ASP A 332 9.08 22.21 11.77
C ASP A 332 9.90 23.49 11.94
N GLY A 333 11.02 23.57 11.22
CA GLY A 333 12.01 24.65 11.37
C GLY A 333 11.57 26.00 10.81
N LEU A 334 10.52 26.02 9.96
CA LEU A 334 10.04 27.22 9.28
C LEU A 334 8.77 27.79 9.93
N ASN A 335 8.75 29.12 10.05
CA ASN A 335 7.54 29.89 10.36
C ASN A 335 7.03 30.59 9.09
N MET A 336 6.02 30.02 8.46
CA MET A 336 5.44 30.50 7.21
C MET A 336 4.99 31.96 7.27
N THR A 337 4.39 32.40 8.38
CA THR A 337 3.96 33.79 8.54
C THR A 337 5.15 34.76 8.51
N ASN A 338 6.25 34.41 9.17
CA ASN A 338 7.42 35.24 9.22
C ASN A 338 8.20 35.26 7.91
N ILE A 339 8.24 34.17 7.16
CA ILE A 339 8.84 34.15 5.82
C ILE A 339 8.03 35.00 4.84
N ALA A 340 6.70 34.92 4.92
CA ALA A 340 5.81 35.70 4.06
C ALA A 340 5.90 37.21 4.28
N THR A 341 6.26 37.65 5.48
CA THR A 341 6.30 39.08 5.87
C THR A 341 7.73 39.63 5.96
N GLY A 342 8.70 38.83 6.35
CA GLY A 342 10.07 39.28 6.61
C GLY A 342 11.13 38.77 5.60
N GLY A 343 10.72 37.95 4.63
CA GLY A 343 11.62 37.32 3.65
C GLY A 343 12.41 36.15 4.18
N VAL A 344 13.09 35.46 3.27
CA VAL A 344 13.90 34.24 3.55
C VAL A 344 15.08 34.52 4.48
N ASN A 345 15.61 35.74 4.44
CA ASN A 345 16.75 36.17 5.25
C ASN A 345 16.35 36.72 6.64
N SER A 346 15.05 36.74 6.95
CA SER A 346 14.57 37.09 8.28
C SER A 346 14.92 36.00 9.29
N LYS A 347 15.74 36.35 10.29
CA LYS A 347 16.08 35.41 11.37
C LYS A 347 14.83 34.87 12.09
N SER A 348 13.76 35.64 12.18
CA SER A 348 12.51 35.26 12.83
C SER A 348 11.70 34.23 11.98
N ALA A 349 12.04 34.03 10.71
CA ALA A 349 11.42 33.02 9.88
C ALA A 349 11.77 31.58 10.30
N TYR A 350 12.83 31.39 11.08
CA TYR A 350 13.32 30.09 11.48
C TYR A 350 13.18 29.85 12.97
N LYS A 351 12.40 28.82 13.35
CA LYS A 351 12.08 28.49 14.75
C LYS A 351 13.28 27.99 15.56
N PHE A 352 14.30 27.44 14.91
CA PHE A 352 15.50 26.89 15.56
C PHE A 352 16.51 27.94 16.05
N GLN A 353 16.27 29.21 15.83
CA GLN A 353 17.18 30.29 16.27
C GLN A 353 17.37 30.38 17.77
N ASN A 354 16.34 30.05 18.53
CA ASN A 354 16.33 30.17 19.99
C ASN A 354 16.61 28.84 20.70
N GLN A 355 16.99 27.79 19.95
CA GLN A 355 17.28 26.48 20.54
C GLN A 355 18.69 26.48 21.14
N THR A 356 18.77 26.00 22.38
CA THR A 356 20.03 25.77 23.06
C THR A 356 20.57 24.39 22.68
N PHE A 357 21.84 24.32 22.31
CA PHE A 357 22.56 23.08 22.19
C PHE A 357 22.74 22.45 23.60
N PRO A 358 22.52 21.16 23.80
CA PRO A 358 22.22 20.08 22.88
C PRO A 358 20.73 19.67 22.84
N ASN A 359 19.82 20.51 23.23
CA ASN A 359 18.40 20.16 23.29
C ASN A 359 17.80 20.10 21.89
N ALA A 360 17.78 18.91 21.31
CA ALA A 360 17.23 18.59 19.99
C ALA A 360 15.78 18.12 20.04
N ASN A 361 15.02 18.49 21.04
CA ASN A 361 13.61 18.11 21.09
C ASN A 361 12.77 19.03 20.23
N VAL A 362 11.95 18.44 19.37
CA VAL A 362 10.88 19.10 18.62
C VAL A 362 11.39 20.23 17.76
N ASN A 363 11.97 20.59 16.94
CA ASN A 363 12.55 21.64 16.11
C ASN A 363 14.09 21.65 16.07
N GLY A 364 14.74 20.48 16.35
CA GLY A 364 16.18 20.30 16.18
C GLY A 364 16.55 19.89 14.77
N PHE A 365 17.84 19.89 14.50
CA PHE A 365 18.37 19.32 13.28
C PHE A 365 18.58 17.80 13.43
N TYR A 366 18.22 17.06 12.38
CA TYR A 366 18.49 15.64 12.18
C TYR A 366 19.50 15.51 11.05
N TYR A 367 20.64 14.89 11.35
CA TYR A 367 21.83 14.91 10.51
C TYR A 367 22.05 13.57 9.81
N SER A 368 22.59 13.62 8.57
CA SER A 368 23.12 12.46 7.86
C SER A 368 24.41 11.92 8.48
N THR A 369 25.16 12.77 9.24
CA THR A 369 26.35 12.40 9.99
C THR A 369 25.98 11.91 11.40
N PRO A 370 26.23 10.64 11.75
CA PRO A 370 25.79 10.06 13.04
C PRO A 370 26.30 10.79 14.29
N THR A 371 27.57 11.22 14.28
CA THR A 371 28.22 11.89 15.42
C THR A 371 27.51 13.18 15.85
N LEU A 372 26.78 13.81 14.94
CA LEU A 372 26.04 15.04 15.17
C LEU A 372 24.66 14.81 15.81
N ASN A 373 24.13 13.60 15.73
CA ASN A 373 22.85 13.24 16.35
C ASN A 373 23.03 12.85 17.82
N THR A 374 22.04 13.17 18.65
CA THR A 374 22.06 12.82 20.09
C THR A 374 22.11 11.33 20.33
N THR A 375 21.53 10.55 19.44
CA THR A 375 21.49 9.09 19.48
C THR A 375 22.75 8.44 18.92
N LYS A 376 23.64 9.22 18.30
CA LYS A 376 24.81 8.76 17.53
C LYS A 376 24.43 7.77 16.41
N LYS A 377 23.24 7.91 15.88
CA LYS A 377 22.72 7.20 14.70
C LYS A 377 22.44 8.23 13.61
N THR A 378 22.63 7.84 12.35
CA THR A 378 22.18 8.70 11.24
C THR A 378 20.66 8.81 11.23
N ASN A 379 20.17 9.96 10.79
CA ASN A 379 18.76 10.18 10.48
C ASN A 379 18.50 10.20 8.95
N ALA A 380 19.47 9.76 8.19
CA ALA A 380 19.35 9.68 6.73
C ALA A 380 19.82 8.32 6.24
N VAL A 381 19.27 7.87 5.12
CA VAL A 381 19.74 6.70 4.36
C VAL A 381 19.99 7.15 2.93
N ILE A 382 21.14 6.75 2.38
CA ILE A 382 21.50 7.05 1.00
C ILE A 382 21.66 5.76 0.21
N ARG A 383 21.16 5.74 -1.03
CA ARG A 383 21.25 4.61 -1.95
C ARG A 383 21.67 5.07 -3.33
N SER A 384 22.57 4.33 -3.97
CA SER A 384 23.01 4.60 -5.35
C SER A 384 22.00 4.04 -6.35
N MET A 385 21.62 4.86 -7.34
CA MET A 385 20.75 4.50 -8.46
C MET A 385 21.53 4.66 -9.76
N SER A 386 22.28 3.62 -10.10
CA SER A 386 23.25 3.64 -11.23
C SER A 386 22.57 3.90 -12.58
N ASP A 387 21.38 3.32 -12.80
CA ASP A 387 20.62 3.49 -14.05
C ASP A 387 20.23 4.97 -14.31
N TYR A 388 20.14 5.78 -13.25
CA TYR A 388 19.82 7.21 -13.31
C TYR A 388 21.02 8.10 -13.00
N ASN A 389 22.23 7.53 -12.83
CA ASN A 389 23.45 8.26 -12.49
C ASN A 389 23.27 9.22 -11.30
N CYS A 390 22.65 8.75 -10.23
CA CYS A 390 22.36 9.55 -9.06
C CYS A 390 22.37 8.73 -7.77
N CYS A 391 22.34 9.43 -6.64
CA CYS A 391 22.01 8.85 -5.35
C CYS A 391 20.66 9.40 -4.88
N ILE A 392 19.91 8.61 -4.13
CA ILE A 392 18.70 9.04 -3.42
C ILE A 392 19.02 9.04 -1.93
N MET A 393 18.73 10.16 -1.29
CA MET A 393 18.84 10.30 0.16
C MET A 393 17.45 10.58 0.74
N GLY A 394 17.08 9.77 1.73
CA GLY A 394 15.86 9.93 2.49
C GLY A 394 16.14 10.20 3.95
N PHE A 395 15.28 10.99 4.60
CA PHE A 395 15.38 11.35 6.01
C PHE A 395 14.20 10.83 6.81
N ASP A 396 14.49 10.33 8.03
CA ASP A 396 13.55 10.19 9.13
C ASP A 396 13.81 11.33 10.13
N ILE A 397 12.81 12.20 10.35
CA ILE A 397 12.93 13.39 11.21
C ILE A 397 12.50 13.14 12.64
N ARG A 398 12.66 11.89 13.11
CA ARG A 398 12.51 11.49 14.51
C ARG A 398 13.82 10.92 15.06
N PRO A 399 14.11 11.12 16.36
CA PRO A 399 15.31 10.52 16.95
C PRO A 399 15.18 8.99 16.98
N TYR A 400 16.26 8.30 16.73
CA TYR A 400 16.30 6.84 16.87
C TYR A 400 15.84 6.40 18.26
N GLY A 401 14.92 5.44 18.35
CA GLY A 401 14.31 4.97 19.60
C GLY A 401 13.06 5.75 20.02
N ASP A 402 12.63 6.76 19.28
CA ASP A 402 11.30 7.35 19.45
C ASP A 402 10.24 6.29 19.09
N ALA A 403 9.23 6.12 19.94
CA ALA A 403 8.17 5.11 19.74
C ALA A 403 7.28 5.38 18.51
N LYS A 404 7.42 6.57 17.93
CA LYS A 404 6.68 7.01 16.73
C LYS A 404 7.57 7.10 15.49
N ALA A 405 8.83 6.69 15.54
CA ALA A 405 9.69 6.59 14.39
C ALA A 405 9.40 5.29 13.64
N ASP A 406 9.09 5.37 12.36
CA ASP A 406 8.78 4.24 11.48
C ASP A 406 10.00 3.75 10.70
N TYR A 407 11.06 4.55 10.69
CA TYR A 407 12.33 4.23 10.02
C TYR A 407 12.20 3.95 8.52
N ASP A 408 11.25 4.59 7.86
CA ASP A 408 11.04 4.49 6.43
C ASP A 408 11.89 5.48 5.62
N PHE A 409 12.42 6.52 6.29
CA PHE A 409 13.32 7.52 5.73
C PHE A 409 12.74 8.29 4.54
N ASN A 410 11.44 8.50 4.52
CA ASN A 410 10.77 9.22 3.44
C ASN A 410 10.21 10.59 3.85
N ASP A 411 10.41 11.04 5.09
CA ASP A 411 9.98 12.37 5.57
C ASP A 411 10.55 13.54 4.74
N VAL A 412 11.72 13.36 4.10
CA VAL A 412 12.29 14.24 3.07
C VAL A 412 13.12 13.40 2.12
N LEU A 413 12.76 13.40 0.84
CA LEU A 413 13.46 12.67 -0.22
C LEU A 413 14.13 13.64 -1.19
N ILE A 414 15.42 13.43 -1.44
CA ILE A 414 16.19 14.19 -2.42
C ILE A 414 16.99 13.26 -3.34
N LYS A 415 17.05 13.65 -4.62
CA LYS A 415 17.95 13.07 -5.61
C LYS A 415 19.23 13.90 -5.64
N LEU A 416 20.37 13.25 -5.55
CA LEU A 416 21.70 13.87 -5.57
C LEU A 416 22.44 13.50 -6.86
N THR A 417 22.94 14.48 -7.57
CA THR A 417 23.71 14.32 -8.83
C THR A 417 24.98 15.13 -8.78
N ALA A 418 25.98 14.69 -9.53
CA ALA A 418 27.28 15.37 -9.62
C ALA A 418 27.76 15.50 -11.07
N SER A 419 28.66 16.43 -11.30
CA SER A 419 29.42 16.55 -12.57
C SER A 419 30.93 16.68 -12.25
N PRO A 420 31.79 15.76 -12.73
CA PRO A 420 31.40 14.48 -13.37
C PRO A 420 30.58 13.56 -12.48
N VAL A 421 29.77 12.68 -13.07
CA VAL A 421 28.89 11.77 -12.30
C VAL A 421 29.66 10.90 -11.32
N SER A 422 30.83 10.42 -11.71
CA SER A 422 31.73 9.58 -10.89
C SER A 422 32.52 10.35 -9.83
N ALA A 423 32.47 11.69 -9.85
CA ALA A 423 33.25 12.51 -8.94
C ALA A 423 32.77 12.49 -7.48
N VAL A 424 31.58 12.00 -7.23
CA VAL A 424 30.97 11.93 -5.89
C VAL A 424 30.40 10.54 -5.69
N LYS A 425 30.59 10.01 -4.49
CA LYS A 425 29.97 8.75 -4.05
C LYS A 425 29.44 8.89 -2.63
N PRO A 426 28.49 8.07 -2.20
CA PRO A 426 28.19 7.90 -0.78
C PRO A 426 29.42 7.49 0.01
N GLU A 427 29.57 7.97 1.24
CA GLU A 427 30.61 7.50 2.15
C GLU A 427 30.42 6.01 2.43
N GLU A 428 29.16 5.63 2.70
CA GLU A 428 28.73 4.25 2.85
C GLU A 428 27.51 4.03 1.95
N ASP A 429 27.67 3.20 0.94
CA ASP A 429 26.55 2.84 0.04
C ASP A 429 25.75 1.68 0.64
N ILE A 430 24.45 1.86 0.75
CA ILE A 430 23.55 0.84 1.29
C ILE A 430 22.88 0.13 0.11
N PRO A 431 23.20 -1.16 -0.15
CA PRO A 431 22.60 -1.90 -1.25
C PRO A 431 21.10 -2.06 -1.03
N VAL A 432 20.34 -2.05 -2.12
CA VAL A 432 18.93 -2.43 -2.12
C VAL A 432 18.84 -3.95 -2.09
N ILE A 433 18.19 -4.52 -1.09
CA ILE A 433 18.09 -5.96 -0.91
C ILE A 433 16.82 -6.52 -1.51
N ASP A 434 15.70 -5.80 -1.40
CA ASP A 434 14.42 -6.18 -2.01
C ASP A 434 13.73 -4.99 -2.67
N GLU A 435 13.19 -5.20 -3.87
CA GLU A 435 12.28 -4.25 -4.48
C GLU A 435 10.93 -4.34 -3.76
N PHE A 436 10.38 -3.18 -3.36
CA PHE A 436 9.00 -3.13 -2.90
C PHE A 436 8.09 -3.56 -4.04
N ALA A 437 7.41 -4.69 -3.87
CA ALA A 437 6.40 -5.14 -4.79
C ALA A 437 5.02 -4.64 -4.30
N PRO A 438 4.31 -3.81 -5.07
CA PRO A 438 2.95 -3.45 -4.75
C PRO A 438 2.10 -4.70 -4.57
N SER A 439 1.32 -4.77 -3.51
CA SER A 439 0.46 -5.93 -3.25
C SER A 439 -0.93 -5.50 -2.82
N GLU A 440 -1.93 -6.27 -3.24
CA GLU A 440 -3.31 -6.17 -2.76
C GLU A 440 -3.65 -7.38 -1.91
N ALA A 441 -4.57 -7.23 -0.96
CA ALA A 441 -4.92 -8.32 -0.07
C ALA A 441 -6.43 -8.44 0.17
N VAL A 442 -6.90 -9.67 0.24
CA VAL A 442 -8.27 -10.03 0.58
C VAL A 442 -8.26 -10.99 1.76
N TYR A 443 -9.12 -10.76 2.73
CA TYR A 443 -9.19 -11.53 3.97
C TYR A 443 -10.58 -12.12 4.17
N GLY A 444 -10.67 -13.28 4.80
CA GLY A 444 -11.95 -13.90 5.17
C GLY A 444 -11.81 -14.99 6.20
N THR A 445 -12.96 -15.55 6.58
CA THR A 445 -13.10 -16.78 7.37
C THR A 445 -13.92 -17.77 6.58
N LEU A 446 -13.39 -18.97 6.38
CA LEU A 446 -14.09 -20.10 5.76
C LEU A 446 -14.61 -21.03 6.86
N ALA A 447 -15.83 -21.50 6.70
CA ALA A 447 -16.50 -22.40 7.62
C ALA A 447 -17.15 -23.53 6.83
N PHE A 448 -16.94 -24.79 7.26
CA PHE A 448 -17.32 -26.00 6.54
C PHE A 448 -18.08 -26.98 7.43
N GLU A 449 -19.01 -27.72 6.81
CA GLU A 449 -19.60 -28.97 7.28
C GLU A 449 -18.83 -30.17 6.69
N ASP A 450 -18.67 -31.28 7.43
CA ASP A 450 -17.87 -32.42 7.00
C ASP A 450 -18.68 -33.60 6.40
N GLN A 451 -20.02 -33.56 6.51
CA GLN A 451 -20.87 -34.69 6.23
C GLN A 451 -21.36 -34.83 4.79
N TRP A 452 -21.06 -33.83 3.91
CA TRP A 452 -21.45 -33.94 2.50
C TRP A 452 -21.23 -35.37 1.95
N PRO A 453 -22.19 -35.95 1.18
CA PRO A 453 -23.41 -35.37 0.62
C PRO A 453 -24.61 -35.40 1.56
N LYS A 454 -24.46 -35.79 2.82
CA LYS A 454 -25.50 -35.69 3.85
C LYS A 454 -25.56 -34.33 4.45
N MET A 455 -26.71 -33.98 5.01
CA MET A 455 -26.99 -32.66 5.50
C MET A 455 -26.11 -32.19 6.66
N GLY A 456 -25.80 -33.06 7.64
CA GLY A 456 -25.09 -32.65 8.85
C GLY A 456 -25.99 -31.95 9.88
N ASP A 457 -25.40 -31.36 10.91
CA ASP A 457 -26.09 -30.63 12.00
C ASP A 457 -26.14 -29.11 11.79
N TYR A 458 -25.42 -28.61 10.79
CA TYR A 458 -25.49 -27.23 10.34
C TYR A 458 -25.03 -26.20 11.36
N ASP A 459 -23.95 -26.47 12.02
CA ASP A 459 -23.30 -25.51 12.91
C ASP A 459 -22.09 -24.82 12.27
N PHE A 460 -21.65 -25.28 11.08
CA PHE A 460 -20.54 -24.75 10.30
C PHE A 460 -19.24 -24.63 11.11
N ASN A 461 -19.05 -25.48 12.09
CA ASN A 461 -17.87 -25.48 12.94
C ASN A 461 -17.01 -26.74 12.77
N ASP A 462 -17.42 -27.69 11.91
CA ASP A 462 -16.65 -28.91 11.62
C ASP A 462 -15.23 -28.59 11.19
N PHE A 463 -15.06 -27.52 10.42
CA PHE A 463 -13.74 -26.89 10.21
C PHE A 463 -13.88 -25.40 9.90
N VAL A 464 -13.17 -24.58 10.68
CA VAL A 464 -13.12 -23.13 10.51
C VAL A 464 -11.68 -22.68 10.35
N MET A 465 -11.40 -21.85 9.35
CA MET A 465 -10.09 -21.25 9.12
C MET A 465 -10.18 -19.80 8.63
N ASN A 466 -9.23 -18.98 9.04
CA ASN A 466 -9.02 -17.67 8.40
C ASN A 466 -8.13 -17.84 7.17
N TYR A 467 -8.32 -16.95 6.19
CA TYR A 467 -7.43 -16.85 5.04
C TYR A 467 -7.04 -15.41 4.75
N ALA A 468 -5.89 -15.27 4.09
CA ALA A 468 -5.46 -14.07 3.40
C ALA A 468 -4.93 -14.45 2.01
N TYR A 469 -5.38 -13.74 0.99
CA TYR A 469 -4.87 -13.84 -0.38
C TYR A 469 -4.24 -12.52 -0.76
N GLU A 470 -2.96 -12.55 -1.11
CA GLU A 470 -2.21 -11.37 -1.55
C GLU A 470 -1.73 -11.55 -2.98
N LEU A 471 -1.89 -10.52 -3.80
CA LEU A 471 -1.40 -10.48 -5.18
C LEU A 471 -0.27 -9.46 -5.27
N GLU A 472 0.96 -9.91 -5.54
CA GLU A 472 2.08 -9.02 -5.82
C GLU A 472 2.04 -8.56 -7.26
N LYS A 473 2.29 -7.26 -7.50
CA LYS A 473 2.22 -6.65 -8.83
C LYS A 473 3.55 -6.06 -9.29
N GLY A 474 3.80 -6.14 -10.58
CA GLY A 474 4.88 -5.44 -11.25
C GLY A 474 4.49 -4.00 -11.65
N ASP A 475 5.43 -3.26 -12.20
CA ASP A 475 5.26 -1.87 -12.63
C ASP A 475 4.22 -1.69 -13.76
N ASP A 476 3.95 -2.76 -14.51
CA ASP A 476 2.95 -2.81 -15.59
C ASP A 476 1.57 -3.29 -15.11
N ASN A 477 1.32 -3.31 -13.80
CA ASN A 477 0.13 -3.86 -13.16
C ASN A 477 -0.07 -5.37 -13.33
N SER A 478 0.87 -6.08 -13.95
CA SER A 478 0.79 -7.53 -14.04
C SER A 478 1.04 -8.18 -12.67
N ILE A 479 0.38 -9.30 -12.43
CA ILE A 479 0.54 -10.07 -11.19
C ILE A 479 1.74 -11.01 -11.37
N THR A 480 2.70 -10.88 -10.48
CA THR A 480 3.98 -11.61 -10.50
C THR A 480 4.03 -12.74 -9.49
N ALA A 481 3.28 -12.63 -8.40
CA ALA A 481 3.18 -13.67 -7.38
C ALA A 481 1.82 -13.65 -6.65
N VAL A 482 1.46 -14.80 -6.10
CA VAL A 482 0.32 -14.97 -5.19
C VAL A 482 0.85 -15.49 -3.87
N LYS A 483 0.49 -14.82 -2.77
CA LYS A 483 0.73 -15.30 -1.41
C LYS A 483 -0.60 -15.72 -0.78
N LEU A 484 -0.63 -16.91 -0.21
CA LEU A 484 -1.79 -17.45 0.46
C LEU A 484 -1.42 -17.78 1.90
N THR A 485 -2.24 -17.31 2.83
CA THR A 485 -2.09 -17.65 4.25
C THR A 485 -3.39 -18.27 4.74
N PHE A 486 -3.28 -19.44 5.37
CA PHE A 486 -4.40 -20.13 6.00
C PHE A 486 -4.09 -20.38 7.47
N THR A 487 -5.01 -19.99 8.35
CA THR A 487 -4.87 -20.19 9.80
C THR A 487 -6.06 -20.99 10.31
N PRO A 488 -5.86 -22.24 10.75
CA PRO A 488 -6.95 -23.05 11.28
C PRO A 488 -7.39 -22.48 12.63
N ILE A 489 -8.71 -22.43 12.87
CA ILE A 489 -9.31 -21.82 14.06
C ILE A 489 -10.01 -22.89 14.90
N ALA A 490 -10.84 -23.69 14.29
CA ALA A 490 -11.65 -24.69 14.99
C ALA A 490 -11.82 -25.97 14.17
N LYS A 491 -12.05 -27.06 14.88
CA LYS A 491 -12.47 -28.35 14.32
C LYS A 491 -13.56 -28.94 15.22
N GLY A 492 -14.80 -28.99 14.72
CA GLY A 492 -15.95 -29.61 15.35
C GLY A 492 -16.18 -31.07 14.88
N ALA A 493 -15.47 -31.49 13.85
CA ALA A 493 -15.54 -32.84 13.34
C ALA A 493 -15.10 -33.87 14.37
N ALA A 494 -15.73 -35.06 14.34
CA ALA A 494 -15.42 -36.15 15.26
C ALA A 494 -13.94 -36.57 15.25
N PRO A 495 -13.41 -37.15 16.35
CA PRO A 495 -11.98 -37.50 16.47
C PRO A 495 -11.44 -38.38 15.35
N TRP A 496 -12.27 -39.25 14.78
CA TRP A 496 -11.91 -40.13 13.66
C TRP A 496 -12.07 -39.52 12.28
N THR A 497 -12.53 -38.27 12.20
CA THR A 497 -12.64 -37.53 10.95
C THR A 497 -11.33 -36.82 10.64
N HIS A 498 -10.72 -37.19 9.51
CA HIS A 498 -9.54 -36.55 8.97
C HIS A 498 -9.96 -35.49 7.94
N ILE A 499 -9.56 -34.27 8.15
CA ILE A 499 -9.84 -33.16 7.25
C ILE A 499 -8.52 -32.69 6.64
N GLY A 500 -8.43 -32.71 5.31
CA GLY A 500 -7.38 -32.05 4.57
C GLY A 500 -7.90 -30.76 3.92
N VAL A 501 -7.01 -29.88 3.53
CA VAL A 501 -7.33 -28.59 2.90
C VAL A 501 -6.54 -28.42 1.62
N GLY A 502 -7.22 -27.95 0.58
CA GLY A 502 -6.62 -27.58 -0.68
C GLY A 502 -7.18 -26.24 -1.22
N ILE A 503 -6.52 -25.72 -2.23
CA ILE A 503 -6.97 -24.55 -2.98
C ILE A 503 -6.60 -24.70 -4.45
N GLU A 504 -7.53 -24.37 -5.35
CA GLU A 504 -7.25 -24.15 -6.77
C GLU A 504 -7.17 -22.68 -7.09
N LEU A 505 -6.17 -22.30 -7.88
CA LEU A 505 -6.05 -20.98 -8.47
C LEU A 505 -6.39 -21.04 -9.95
N PRO A 506 -7.12 -20.09 -10.54
CA PRO A 506 -7.46 -20.07 -11.97
C PRO A 506 -6.23 -19.72 -12.83
N LEU A 507 -5.18 -20.52 -12.70
CA LEU A 507 -3.88 -20.41 -13.36
C LEU A 507 -3.49 -21.76 -13.96
N SER A 508 -2.84 -21.73 -15.14
CA SER A 508 -2.18 -22.94 -15.65
C SER A 508 -0.94 -23.26 -14.81
N GLU A 509 -0.72 -24.55 -14.53
CA GLU A 509 0.49 -25.00 -13.84
C GLU A 509 1.80 -24.61 -14.57
N ASP A 510 1.75 -24.47 -15.90
CA ASP A 510 2.93 -24.17 -16.73
C ASP A 510 3.56 -22.80 -16.44
N ILE A 511 2.75 -21.84 -16.01
CA ILE A 511 3.24 -20.50 -15.71
C ILE A 511 3.81 -20.36 -14.29
N ILE A 512 3.71 -21.41 -13.46
CA ILE A 512 4.20 -21.38 -12.08
C ILE A 512 5.69 -21.71 -12.05
N ASP A 513 6.47 -20.89 -11.36
CA ASP A 513 7.86 -21.19 -11.07
C ASP A 513 7.98 -22.18 -9.91
N ARG A 514 7.94 -23.46 -10.23
CA ARG A 514 8.03 -24.54 -9.23
C ARG A 514 9.34 -24.49 -8.42
N SER A 515 10.40 -23.88 -8.95
CA SER A 515 11.69 -23.75 -8.23
C SER A 515 11.65 -22.73 -7.10
N LYS A 516 10.65 -21.86 -7.12
CA LYS A 516 10.40 -20.80 -6.14
C LYS A 516 9.06 -20.95 -5.41
N LEU A 517 8.43 -22.13 -5.51
CA LEU A 517 7.24 -22.45 -4.75
C LEU A 517 7.64 -22.76 -3.31
N GLU A 518 7.02 -22.08 -2.37
CA GLU A 518 7.24 -22.26 -0.94
C GLU A 518 5.92 -22.64 -0.25
N GLY A 519 6.00 -23.48 0.76
CA GLY A 519 4.90 -23.79 1.70
C GLY A 519 3.86 -24.78 1.20
N ALA A 520 3.90 -25.27 -0.06
CA ALA A 520 2.94 -26.23 -0.57
C ALA A 520 3.52 -27.13 -1.67
N ILE A 521 2.74 -28.16 -2.01
CA ILE A 521 3.00 -29.06 -3.15
C ILE A 521 1.87 -28.88 -4.14
N ILE A 522 2.21 -28.76 -5.44
CA ILE A 522 1.23 -28.76 -6.52
C ILE A 522 0.72 -30.18 -6.70
N GLU A 523 -0.60 -30.34 -6.68
CA GLU A 523 -1.27 -31.57 -7.06
C GLU A 523 -1.50 -31.59 -8.57
N GLU A 524 -0.81 -32.46 -9.26
CA GLU A 524 -0.79 -32.51 -10.73
C GLU A 524 -2.08 -33.05 -11.36
N GLY A 525 -2.32 -32.65 -12.59
CA GLY A 525 -3.39 -33.21 -13.43
C GLY A 525 -4.73 -32.52 -13.31
N ASN A 526 -4.84 -31.46 -12.53
CA ASN A 526 -6.04 -30.62 -12.45
C ASN A 526 -6.14 -29.64 -13.64
N GLU A 527 -7.28 -29.03 -13.82
CA GLU A 527 -7.50 -28.01 -14.86
C GLU A 527 -6.79 -26.72 -14.49
N TRP A 528 -6.79 -26.37 -13.20
CA TRP A 528 -6.16 -25.23 -12.60
C TRP A 528 -5.07 -25.68 -11.62
N ALA A 529 -4.14 -24.78 -11.36
CA ALA A 529 -3.09 -25.03 -10.39
C ALA A 529 -3.67 -25.27 -9.01
N THR A 530 -3.51 -26.51 -8.52
CA THR A 530 -4.08 -26.98 -7.27
C THR A 530 -2.98 -27.22 -6.25
N PHE A 531 -3.16 -26.69 -5.05
CA PHE A 531 -2.20 -26.79 -3.95
C PHE A 531 -2.85 -27.49 -2.76
N ILE A 532 -2.18 -28.49 -2.20
CA ILE A 532 -2.59 -29.10 -0.94
C ILE A 532 -1.90 -28.33 0.20
N VAL A 533 -2.71 -27.68 1.03
CA VAL A 533 -2.29 -26.89 2.19
C VAL A 533 -1.96 -27.83 3.36
N TRP A 534 -2.91 -28.69 3.73
CA TRP A 534 -2.74 -29.72 4.75
C TRP A 534 -3.38 -31.04 4.29
N ASN A 535 -2.68 -32.14 4.48
CA ASN A 535 -3.28 -33.45 4.32
C ASN A 535 -4.16 -33.85 5.54
N ASP A 536 -3.85 -33.31 6.71
CA ASP A 536 -4.63 -33.41 7.94
C ASP A 536 -4.44 -32.13 8.79
N VAL A 537 -5.53 -31.43 9.06
CA VAL A 537 -5.53 -30.19 9.85
C VAL A 537 -5.10 -30.39 11.30
N ASN A 538 -5.14 -31.60 11.82
CA ASN A 538 -4.66 -31.92 13.15
C ASN A 538 -3.18 -31.58 13.35
N VAL A 539 -2.38 -31.62 12.28
CA VAL A 539 -0.96 -31.22 12.32
C VAL A 539 -0.84 -29.73 12.61
N ALA A 540 -1.66 -28.91 11.95
CA ALA A 540 -1.65 -27.45 12.13
C ALA A 540 -2.30 -27.01 13.46
N LEU A 541 -3.28 -27.77 13.96
CA LEU A 541 -3.90 -27.55 15.27
C LEU A 541 -3.05 -28.09 16.44
N GLY A 542 -2.03 -28.91 16.15
CA GLY A 542 -1.13 -29.47 17.18
C GLY A 542 -1.81 -30.45 18.12
N THR A 543 -2.92 -31.05 17.72
CA THR A 543 -3.69 -32.02 18.52
C THR A 543 -4.43 -33.02 17.62
N THR A 544 -4.71 -34.19 18.15
CA THR A 544 -5.53 -35.21 17.51
C THR A 544 -6.94 -35.31 18.10
N GLU A 545 -7.29 -34.37 19.00
CA GLU A 545 -8.66 -34.32 19.54
C GLU A 545 -9.64 -33.91 18.42
N GLY A 546 -10.87 -34.44 18.47
CA GLY A 546 -11.89 -34.12 17.47
C GLY A 546 -12.40 -32.68 17.63
N TYR A 547 -12.81 -32.36 18.82
CA TYR A 547 -13.45 -31.09 19.12
C TYR A 547 -12.43 -30.04 19.60
N VAL A 548 -11.97 -29.20 18.70
CA VAL A 548 -10.98 -28.15 18.97
C VAL A 548 -11.67 -26.79 18.87
N ASN A 549 -11.66 -26.00 19.94
CA ASN A 549 -12.29 -24.68 20.00
C ASN A 549 -13.81 -24.71 19.67
N THR A 550 -14.51 -25.81 19.90
CA THR A 550 -15.96 -25.93 19.73
C THR A 550 -16.64 -26.44 21.00
N GLU A 551 -16.23 -27.59 21.50
CA GLU A 551 -16.65 -28.12 22.81
C GLU A 551 -15.51 -28.89 23.47
N GLY A 552 -15.70 -29.37 24.70
CA GLY A 552 -14.75 -30.21 25.40
C GLY A 552 -13.58 -29.46 26.04
N THR A 553 -12.40 -30.11 26.08
CA THR A 553 -11.22 -29.60 26.82
C THR A 553 -10.17 -28.91 25.93
N ALA A 554 -10.20 -29.14 24.63
CA ALA A 554 -9.28 -28.51 23.67
C ALA A 554 -9.75 -27.10 23.28
N THR A 555 -9.64 -26.16 24.23
CA THR A 555 -10.05 -24.77 24.06
C THR A 555 -8.85 -23.81 24.08
N GLY A 556 -8.98 -22.69 23.40
CA GLY A 556 -7.90 -21.69 23.30
C GLY A 556 -6.69 -22.17 22.50
N ILE A 557 -6.88 -23.15 21.63
CA ILE A 557 -5.84 -23.63 20.72
C ILE A 557 -5.61 -22.58 19.63
N SER A 558 -4.36 -22.18 19.47
CA SER A 558 -3.91 -21.33 18.36
C SER A 558 -3.31 -22.22 17.28
N GLY A 559 -3.95 -22.30 16.13
CA GLY A 559 -3.44 -23.08 15.01
C GLY A 559 -2.19 -22.45 14.38
N THR A 560 -1.31 -23.28 13.85
CA THR A 560 -0.13 -22.83 13.11
C THR A 560 -0.54 -22.45 11.67
N PRO A 561 -0.31 -21.22 11.23
CA PRO A 561 -0.60 -20.82 9.86
C PRO A 561 0.21 -21.60 8.83
N ALA A 562 -0.39 -21.85 7.67
CA ALA A 562 0.31 -22.26 6.46
C ALA A 562 0.47 -21.01 5.57
N GLU A 563 1.70 -20.75 5.14
CA GLU A 563 2.05 -19.69 4.22
C GLU A 563 2.57 -20.28 2.91
N ILE A 564 1.95 -19.89 1.80
CA ILE A 564 2.28 -20.41 0.48
C ILE A 564 2.65 -19.22 -0.42
N THR A 565 3.80 -19.28 -1.06
CA THR A 565 4.22 -18.30 -2.06
C THR A 565 4.29 -18.96 -3.43
N VAL A 566 3.44 -18.50 -4.35
CA VAL A 566 3.37 -18.95 -5.74
C VAL A 566 3.92 -17.85 -6.64
N ARG A 567 5.14 -17.98 -7.12
CA ARG A 567 5.74 -17.04 -8.10
C ARG A 567 5.45 -17.48 -9.51
N LEU A 568 5.15 -16.51 -10.39
CA LEU A 568 4.82 -16.78 -11.78
C LEU A 568 6.05 -16.57 -12.68
N LYS A 569 6.33 -17.53 -13.58
CA LYS A 569 7.33 -17.38 -14.66
C LYS A 569 6.89 -16.34 -15.67
N THR A 570 5.58 -16.31 -15.94
CA THR A 570 4.93 -15.35 -16.83
C THR A 570 3.88 -14.61 -16.03
N PRO A 571 4.09 -13.31 -15.78
CA PRO A 571 3.09 -12.47 -15.12
C PRO A 571 1.74 -12.47 -15.85
N VAL A 572 0.66 -12.32 -15.11
CA VAL A 572 -0.70 -12.27 -15.68
C VAL A 572 -1.35 -10.92 -15.42
N SER A 573 -2.10 -10.41 -16.38
CA SER A 573 -2.73 -9.09 -16.29
C SER A 573 -3.99 -9.07 -15.41
N ASN A 574 -4.60 -10.23 -15.18
CA ASN A 574 -5.84 -10.33 -14.39
C ASN A 574 -5.90 -11.66 -13.65
N LEU A 575 -6.05 -11.59 -12.34
CA LEU A 575 -6.29 -12.75 -11.49
C LEU A 575 -7.27 -12.34 -10.39
N GLN A 576 -8.46 -12.86 -10.46
CA GLN A 576 -9.55 -12.49 -9.57
C GLN A 576 -9.57 -13.43 -8.36
N THR A 577 -9.35 -12.89 -7.17
CA THR A 577 -9.30 -13.69 -5.91
C THR A 577 -10.64 -14.35 -5.57
N GLN A 578 -11.77 -13.80 -6.03
CA GLN A 578 -13.09 -14.42 -5.89
C GLN A 578 -13.28 -15.70 -6.73
N LYS A 579 -12.35 -16.00 -7.64
CA LYS A 579 -12.30 -17.26 -8.36
C LYS A 579 -11.37 -18.30 -7.74
N PHE A 580 -10.70 -17.93 -6.66
CA PHE A 580 -9.92 -18.89 -5.88
C PHE A 580 -10.88 -19.88 -5.23
N ASN A 581 -10.57 -21.16 -5.37
CA ASN A 581 -11.45 -22.24 -5.00
C ASN A 581 -10.85 -23.03 -3.82
N PRO A 582 -10.98 -22.54 -2.58
CA PRO A 582 -10.58 -23.28 -1.39
C PRO A 582 -11.56 -24.41 -1.14
N PHE A 583 -11.06 -25.56 -0.70
CA PHE A 583 -11.86 -26.72 -0.39
C PHE A 583 -11.27 -27.54 0.76
N ILE A 584 -12.13 -28.32 1.39
CA ILE A 584 -11.69 -29.41 2.27
C ILE A 584 -11.91 -30.76 1.60
N PHE A 585 -11.19 -31.78 2.06
CA PHE A 585 -11.50 -33.16 1.74
C PHE A 585 -11.53 -33.99 3.02
N VAL A 586 -12.53 -34.90 3.12
CA VAL A 586 -12.91 -35.56 4.37
C VAL A 586 -12.70 -37.04 4.28
N ASN A 587 -11.78 -37.61 5.09
CA ASN A 587 -11.41 -39.01 5.16
C ASN A 587 -10.88 -39.63 3.85
N SER A 588 -11.06 -38.98 2.73
CA SER A 588 -10.57 -39.37 1.41
C SER A 588 -10.29 -38.14 0.57
N ARG A 589 -9.18 -38.15 -0.19
CA ARG A 589 -8.87 -37.03 -1.12
C ARG A 589 -9.99 -36.80 -2.15
N GLN A 590 -10.77 -37.85 -2.43
CA GLN A 590 -11.86 -37.77 -3.41
C GLN A 590 -13.17 -37.19 -2.86
N LYS A 591 -13.33 -37.14 -1.53
CA LYS A 591 -14.53 -36.56 -0.90
C LYS A 591 -14.29 -35.05 -0.63
N GLU A 592 -14.40 -34.26 -1.68
CA GLU A 592 -14.18 -32.80 -1.63
C GLU A 592 -15.46 -32.06 -1.25
N ILE A 593 -15.30 -30.98 -0.52
CA ILE A 593 -16.38 -30.02 -0.18
C ILE A 593 -15.89 -28.62 -0.50
N HIS A 594 -16.57 -27.96 -1.41
CA HIS A 594 -16.27 -26.62 -1.90
C HIS A 594 -17.35 -25.62 -1.51
N LEU A 595 -17.08 -24.35 -1.74
CA LEU A 595 -18.10 -23.31 -1.70
C LEU A 595 -19.16 -23.58 -2.79
N VAL A 596 -20.36 -23.08 -2.58
CA VAL A 596 -21.47 -23.26 -3.54
C VAL A 596 -21.09 -22.74 -4.92
N ASP A 597 -21.41 -23.52 -5.94
CA ASP A 597 -21.17 -23.27 -7.36
C ASP A 597 -19.69 -23.24 -7.78
N TYR A 598 -18.78 -23.61 -6.87
CA TYR A 598 -17.40 -23.88 -7.25
C TYR A 598 -17.26 -25.33 -7.73
N LYS A 599 -16.63 -25.47 -8.90
CA LYS A 599 -16.41 -26.78 -9.52
C LYS A 599 -15.38 -27.57 -8.69
N PRO A 600 -15.60 -28.87 -8.45
CA PRO A 600 -14.60 -29.73 -7.79
C PRO A 600 -13.39 -29.96 -8.68
N THR A 601 -12.29 -30.42 -8.06
CA THR A 601 -11.10 -30.84 -8.80
C THR A 601 -11.36 -32.15 -9.60
N LYS A 602 -10.43 -32.52 -10.46
CA LYS A 602 -10.53 -33.82 -11.20
C LYS A 602 -10.42 -35.04 -10.29
N HIS A 603 -9.98 -34.85 -9.06
CA HIS A 603 -9.85 -35.97 -8.09
C HIS A 603 -11.15 -36.26 -7.34
N ALA A 604 -12.14 -35.35 -7.40
CA ALA A 604 -13.40 -35.54 -6.71
C ALA A 604 -14.19 -36.77 -7.20
N ASP A 605 -14.80 -37.49 -6.28
CA ASP A 605 -15.76 -38.53 -6.60
C ASP A 605 -17.11 -37.94 -6.99
N VAL A 606 -17.27 -37.67 -8.28
CA VAL A 606 -18.50 -37.09 -8.82
C VAL A 606 -19.71 -38.02 -8.72
N SER A 607 -19.54 -39.29 -8.39
CA SER A 607 -20.66 -40.22 -8.15
C SER A 607 -21.45 -39.89 -6.89
N LEU A 608 -20.90 -39.08 -6.01
CA LEU A 608 -21.56 -38.56 -4.80
C LEU A 608 -22.56 -37.45 -5.10
N PHE A 609 -22.45 -36.77 -6.25
CA PHE A 609 -23.42 -35.75 -6.65
C PHE A 609 -24.81 -36.37 -6.88
N LYS A 610 -25.84 -35.58 -6.58
CA LYS A 610 -27.25 -36.01 -6.65
C LYS A 610 -27.58 -37.23 -5.75
N THR A 611 -26.77 -37.48 -4.71
CA THR A 611 -27.05 -38.47 -3.70
C THR A 611 -27.40 -37.81 -2.36
N GLU A 612 -28.11 -38.55 -1.51
CA GLU A 612 -28.55 -38.10 -0.17
C GLU A 612 -29.24 -36.70 -0.28
N ASN A 613 -28.68 -35.68 0.36
CA ASN A 613 -29.21 -34.29 0.35
C ASN A 613 -28.59 -33.43 -0.75
N ASP A 614 -27.58 -33.89 -1.46
CA ASP A 614 -26.91 -33.09 -2.50
C ASP A 614 -27.75 -32.97 -3.77
N ARG A 615 -27.82 -31.77 -4.33
CA ARG A 615 -28.51 -31.44 -5.58
C ARG A 615 -27.57 -30.82 -6.62
N SER A 616 -26.30 -31.14 -6.50
CA SER A 616 -25.32 -30.71 -7.51
C SER A 616 -25.70 -31.22 -8.90
N ASP A 617 -25.62 -30.35 -9.87
CA ASP A 617 -25.86 -30.64 -11.29
C ASP A 617 -24.75 -30.07 -12.17
N PRO A 618 -23.69 -30.86 -12.43
CA PRO A 618 -22.57 -30.41 -13.23
C PRO A 618 -22.92 -29.91 -14.63
N GLU A 619 -24.00 -30.46 -15.24
CA GLU A 619 -24.46 -30.03 -16.57
C GLU A 619 -25.00 -28.61 -16.56
N SER A 620 -25.62 -28.21 -15.44
CA SER A 620 -26.14 -26.85 -15.22
C SER A 620 -25.16 -25.92 -14.49
N GLY A 621 -23.96 -26.41 -14.13
CA GLY A 621 -22.96 -25.62 -13.38
C GLY A 621 -23.31 -25.42 -11.89
N VAL A 622 -24.18 -26.26 -11.34
CA VAL A 622 -24.63 -26.22 -9.95
C VAL A 622 -23.83 -27.22 -9.12
N TYR A 623 -23.21 -26.74 -8.05
CA TYR A 623 -22.39 -27.56 -7.17
C TYR A 623 -22.66 -27.27 -5.70
N TYR A 624 -22.64 -28.29 -4.86
CA TYR A 624 -22.67 -28.22 -3.38
C TYR A 624 -23.88 -27.47 -2.83
N ARG A 625 -25.07 -27.70 -3.38
CA ARG A 625 -26.34 -27.18 -2.90
C ARG A 625 -27.30 -28.28 -2.47
N MET A 626 -28.13 -28.03 -1.46
CA MET A 626 -29.22 -28.92 -1.03
C MET A 626 -30.58 -28.49 -1.62
N ASP A 627 -31.61 -29.34 -1.40
CA ASP A 627 -33.01 -29.05 -1.73
C ASP A 627 -33.50 -27.73 -1.12
N ASN A 628 -33.11 -27.47 0.12
CA ASN A 628 -33.45 -26.24 0.84
C ASN A 628 -32.51 -25.07 0.52
N ARG A 629 -31.68 -25.19 -0.52
CA ARG A 629 -30.65 -24.22 -0.92
C ARG A 629 -29.48 -24.04 0.06
N TYR A 630 -29.41 -24.81 1.12
CA TYR A 630 -28.33 -24.67 2.09
C TYR A 630 -27.01 -25.20 1.50
N PRO A 631 -25.88 -24.50 1.80
CA PRO A 631 -24.55 -24.93 1.39
C PRO A 631 -23.88 -25.84 2.43
N TRP A 632 -22.74 -26.46 2.09
CA TRP A 632 -21.86 -27.11 3.06
C TRP A 632 -20.63 -26.25 3.41
N ALA A 633 -20.51 -25.07 2.82
CA ALA A 633 -19.41 -24.15 3.11
C ALA A 633 -19.86 -22.70 2.97
N LEU A 634 -19.29 -21.84 3.81
CA LEU A 634 -19.54 -20.40 3.82
C LEU A 634 -18.23 -19.62 3.83
N ASP A 635 -18.19 -18.48 3.13
CA ASP A 635 -17.07 -17.52 3.14
C ASP A 635 -17.55 -16.20 3.76
N PHE A 636 -16.94 -15.84 4.89
CA PHE A 636 -17.21 -14.60 5.61
C PHE A 636 -16.09 -13.59 5.36
N PRO A 637 -16.34 -12.53 4.59
CA PRO A 637 -15.31 -11.54 4.29
C PRO A 637 -14.91 -10.76 5.53
N ARG A 638 -13.60 -10.49 5.65
CA ARG A 638 -13.01 -9.62 6.66
C ARG A 638 -12.41 -8.39 5.97
N LYS A 639 -12.42 -7.24 6.65
CA LYS A 639 -11.88 -5.99 6.09
C LYS A 639 -10.36 -5.97 6.08
N GLU A 640 -9.74 -6.57 7.09
CA GLU A 640 -8.29 -6.60 7.28
C GLU A 640 -7.86 -7.84 8.10
N ALA A 641 -6.56 -8.08 8.18
CA ALA A 641 -6.00 -9.22 8.92
C ALA A 641 -6.38 -9.23 10.40
N SER A 642 -6.43 -8.04 11.03
CA SER A 642 -6.76 -7.86 12.45
C SER A 642 -8.26 -7.93 12.75
N SER A 643 -9.14 -7.83 11.72
CA SER A 643 -10.58 -7.97 11.93
C SER A 643 -10.91 -9.31 12.56
N PRO A 644 -11.85 -9.37 13.53
CA PRO A 644 -12.25 -10.63 14.14
C PRO A 644 -12.71 -11.66 13.12
N ALA A 645 -12.40 -12.92 13.37
CA ALA A 645 -12.97 -14.04 12.63
C ALA A 645 -14.49 -14.07 12.83
N TRP A 646 -15.20 -14.68 11.87
CA TRP A 646 -16.61 -14.99 12.08
C TRP A 646 -16.77 -15.89 13.32
N LYS A 647 -17.78 -15.61 14.15
CA LYS A 647 -18.10 -16.37 15.35
C LYS A 647 -19.05 -17.51 14.98
N TYR A 648 -18.56 -18.74 14.97
CA TYR A 648 -19.34 -19.92 14.64
C TYR A 648 -20.22 -20.37 15.82
N PRO A 649 -21.32 -21.10 15.55
CA PRO A 649 -22.14 -21.73 16.58
C PRO A 649 -21.34 -22.76 17.39
N LYS A 650 -21.77 -22.97 18.63
CA LYS A 650 -21.28 -24.09 19.44
C LYS A 650 -21.67 -25.41 18.79
N GLU A 651 -20.92 -26.45 19.11
CA GLU A 651 -21.14 -27.81 18.64
C GLU A 651 -22.62 -28.24 18.77
N ARG A 652 -23.19 -28.75 17.68
CA ARG A 652 -24.60 -29.19 17.57
C ARG A 652 -25.64 -28.09 17.75
N ILE A 653 -25.24 -26.84 17.67
CA ILE A 653 -26.17 -25.70 17.63
C ILE A 653 -26.34 -25.26 16.18
N ASN A 654 -27.49 -25.57 15.61
CA ASN A 654 -27.80 -25.20 14.24
C ASN A 654 -27.62 -23.69 14.02
N VAL A 655 -27.05 -23.31 12.88
CA VAL A 655 -26.75 -21.91 12.52
C VAL A 655 -27.96 -20.98 12.65
N ILE A 656 -29.18 -21.45 12.41
CA ILE A 656 -30.42 -20.64 12.55
C ILE A 656 -30.67 -20.23 14.00
N GLN A 657 -30.25 -21.05 14.97
CA GLN A 657 -30.40 -20.70 16.40
C GLN A 657 -29.44 -19.58 16.80
N ALA A 658 -28.20 -19.63 16.30
CA ALA A 658 -27.19 -18.62 16.55
C ALA A 658 -27.40 -17.37 15.69
N TYR A 659 -27.89 -17.55 14.46
CA TYR A 659 -28.10 -16.51 13.45
C TYR A 659 -29.53 -16.55 12.88
N PRO A 660 -30.55 -15.98 13.57
CA PRO A 660 -31.95 -16.13 13.20
C PRO A 660 -32.35 -15.63 11.83
N ASN A 661 -31.52 -14.74 11.22
CA ASN A 661 -31.75 -14.21 9.89
C ASN A 661 -31.03 -14.98 8.76
N TYR A 662 -30.30 -16.06 9.08
CA TYR A 662 -29.63 -16.90 8.09
C TYR A 662 -30.58 -17.44 7.04
N GLU A 663 -31.71 -18.03 7.48
CA GLU A 663 -32.72 -18.62 6.58
C GLU A 663 -33.32 -17.58 5.63
N LYS A 664 -33.60 -16.37 6.09
CA LYS A 664 -34.09 -15.29 5.22
C LYS A 664 -33.07 -14.94 4.14
N TRP A 665 -31.78 -14.87 4.52
CA TRP A 665 -30.72 -14.61 3.54
C TRP A 665 -30.63 -15.73 2.51
N VAL A 666 -30.74 -16.99 2.92
CA VAL A 666 -30.71 -18.11 1.99
C VAL A 666 -31.91 -18.11 1.03
N LEU A 667 -33.07 -17.68 1.49
CA LEU A 667 -34.29 -17.69 0.68
C LEU A 667 -34.39 -16.50 -0.28
N ASP A 668 -34.03 -15.30 0.14
CA ASP A 668 -34.30 -14.06 -0.61
C ASP A 668 -33.16 -13.04 -0.61
N GLN A 669 -32.05 -13.32 0.06
CA GLN A 669 -30.92 -12.39 0.25
C GLN A 669 -31.29 -11.01 0.81
N SER A 670 -32.45 -10.90 1.47
CA SER A 670 -32.96 -9.61 1.95
C SER A 670 -32.16 -9.01 3.11
N ASN A 671 -31.35 -9.83 3.81
CA ASN A 671 -30.53 -9.40 4.93
C ASN A 671 -29.05 -9.77 4.72
N LEU A 672 -28.33 -8.93 4.01
CA LEU A 672 -26.91 -9.12 3.71
C LEU A 672 -25.99 -8.97 4.94
N SER A 673 -26.52 -8.43 6.05
CA SER A 673 -25.77 -8.28 7.31
C SER A 673 -26.16 -9.33 8.37
N TRP A 674 -26.82 -10.41 8.00
CA TRP A 674 -27.35 -11.41 8.92
C TRP A 674 -26.33 -11.98 9.92
N PHE A 675 -25.05 -12.00 9.54
CA PHE A 675 -23.92 -12.48 10.34
C PHE A 675 -23.24 -11.39 11.19
N ASP A 676 -23.64 -10.12 11.06
CA ASP A 676 -23.02 -9.00 11.76
C ASP A 676 -23.55 -8.88 13.19
N ALA A 677 -22.68 -9.16 14.15
CA ALA A 677 -22.99 -9.11 15.58
C ALA A 677 -23.22 -7.68 16.12
N SER A 678 -22.91 -6.64 15.34
CA SER A 678 -23.18 -5.25 15.70
C SER A 678 -24.63 -4.86 15.43
N VAL A 679 -25.33 -5.60 14.58
CA VAL A 679 -26.73 -5.37 14.24
C VAL A 679 -27.63 -6.11 15.22
N SER A 680 -28.50 -5.39 15.91
CA SER A 680 -29.43 -5.96 16.90
C SER A 680 -30.35 -7.00 16.26
N GLY A 681 -30.45 -8.18 16.88
CA GLY A 681 -31.34 -9.26 16.45
C GLY A 681 -30.74 -10.19 15.37
N ASN A 682 -29.54 -9.91 14.87
CA ASN A 682 -28.89 -10.81 13.91
C ASN A 682 -28.23 -12.01 14.59
N VAL A 683 -27.82 -11.87 15.86
CA VAL A 683 -26.97 -12.87 16.52
C VAL A 683 -27.44 -13.18 17.93
N ASN A 684 -27.62 -14.45 18.26
CA ASN A 684 -27.84 -14.99 19.61
C ASN A 684 -26.48 -15.41 20.21
N LYS A 685 -25.83 -14.48 20.92
CA LYS A 685 -24.46 -14.68 21.44
C LYS A 685 -24.27 -15.88 22.36
N GLU A 686 -25.31 -16.32 23.05
CA GLU A 686 -25.30 -17.49 23.94
C GLU A 686 -25.00 -18.82 23.21
N PHE A 687 -25.31 -18.89 21.92
CA PHE A 687 -25.11 -20.04 21.07
C PHE A 687 -23.77 -20.01 20.32
N LEU A 688 -22.97 -18.95 20.47
CA LEU A 688 -21.67 -18.82 19.82
C LEU A 688 -20.52 -19.31 20.72
N TYR A 689 -19.47 -19.82 20.05
CA TYR A 689 -18.22 -20.16 20.69
C TYR A 689 -17.31 -18.94 20.91
#